data_344ca35e38212ce135ec5d0aa489ade9
#
_entry.id   344ca35e38212ce135ec5d0aa489ade9
#
_cell.length_a   1.000
_cell.length_b   1.000
_cell.length_c   1.000
_cell.angle_alpha   90.00
_cell.angle_beta   90.00
_cell.angle_gamma   90.00
#
_symmetry.space_group_name_H-M   'P 1'
#
loop_
_entity.id
_entity.type
_entity.pdbx_description
1 polymer ?
#
loop_
_entity_poly.entity_id
_entity_poly.type
_entity_poly.pdbx_seq_one_letter_code
_entity_poly.pdbx_strand_id
1 'polypeptide(L)'
;MEKAEAGKIQRKSDKAVKEEPDKKSSAEWQREEEYLNQTLDIVKRNVENYESEIREMSEQIEEMLQHYHDNDVEVYTQMSNTVTMRDHMQSALMRNQKATKKPYFGRIDFLDETLQKEESLYIGRGGIAKDTTHQMVVDWRAPVANAYYENGLGECSYCAPDGRELPIRLDLKRTYEIDNGKLLDYFDTEVIANDELLTKYLAKNKQTVLGEIIATIQKEQNDIIRKTPYHNIIVQGVAGSGKTTVAMHRISFILYNYAERFRPEDFYIVGSNRILLEYITGVLPDLDVYGIRQMTMEQLFVRLLYEDWDEQNHSILENTAAAQNSMDRGTFGWFQALTEFGAGIEAERICMESVVLDRRQFVEGLKGGVAGVFDEREGEPQPSDLVELLSGKAIRDYVEQTNASVQTKINMLNERLIIKIKDEFLKNGLRYSEKERKAILKEYRGYFGKRIFDTSIFELYQRFLLEQKEKGYEVSVPEKAYDVYDLAALAYLYKRIKETEVISEAHHVVIDEAQDYGMMAYAVLKYCMKDCTYTVMGDVSQNIHFGFGLADWEELRKLLCSQDGDSFGILKKSYRNTVEISEFATGILHHGSFEPYPVEPIIRHGKEVEVRQLPTKRELYEETARRCRAWQKQGLNTIAIVCRTPEKAELVARQLGRLIPVCESDPDKAVFSDGIMVLPVVYTKGLEFDAVLIFDPDKEEYPVDDGHAKLLYVAATRALHELCVLYREDLTGLIAEPLPEEKQKETDRKAQQLLGEQGTKRIREAQSSGQKVSYNQ
;
A
#
# COMPACT_ATOMS: atom_id res chain seq x y z
N MET A 1 -18.76 -45.36 59.05
CA MET A 1 -19.74 -45.05 58.01
C MET A 1 -19.28 -43.97 57.04
N GLU A 2 -18.12 -43.34 57.20
CA GLU A 2 -17.60 -42.27 56.33
C GLU A 2 -16.69 -42.74 55.17
N LYS A 3 -16.35 -43.98 55.07
CA LYS A 3 -15.55 -44.53 53.95
C LYS A 3 -16.36 -45.16 52.83
N ALA A 4 -17.69 -45.22 52.96
CA ALA A 4 -18.58 -45.80 51.94
C ALA A 4 -19.27 -44.76 51.02
N GLU A 5 -19.26 -43.48 51.40
CA GLU A 5 -19.85 -42.40 50.59
C GLU A 5 -18.86 -41.74 49.60
N ALA A 6 -17.56 -41.71 49.91
CA ALA A 6 -16.54 -41.17 49.01
C ALA A 6 -16.34 -42.02 47.75
N GLY A 7 -16.65 -43.33 47.83
CA GLY A 7 -16.56 -44.26 46.67
C GLY A 7 -17.75 -44.20 45.73
N LYS A 8 -18.84 -43.50 46.09
CA LYS A 8 -20.04 -43.38 45.22
C LYS A 8 -20.07 -42.04 44.44
N ILE A 9 -19.33 -41.05 44.86
CA ILE A 9 -19.22 -39.77 44.17
C ILE A 9 -18.19 -39.87 43.01
N GLN A 10 -17.12 -40.66 43.20
CA GLN A 10 -16.09 -40.88 42.16
C GLN A 10 -16.53 -41.87 41.07
N ARG A 11 -17.64 -42.60 41.23
CA ARG A 11 -18.22 -43.47 40.18
C ARG A 11 -19.36 -42.83 39.41
N LYS A 12 -19.74 -41.58 39.70
CA LYS A 12 -20.76 -40.82 38.93
C LYS A 12 -20.15 -39.76 37.98
N SER A 13 -18.84 -39.44 38.10
CA SER A 13 -18.15 -38.57 37.20
C SER A 13 -17.56 -39.27 35.94
N ASP A 14 -17.45 -40.61 35.98
CA ASP A 14 -16.91 -41.41 34.87
C ASP A 14 -17.96 -41.98 33.92
N LYS A 15 -19.19 -41.43 33.93
CA LYS A 15 -20.25 -41.85 32.99
C LYS A 15 -20.94 -40.65 32.37
N ALA A 16 -20.26 -39.88 31.53
CA ALA A 16 -20.81 -39.06 30.47
C ALA A 16 -19.70 -38.40 29.61
N VAL A 17 -18.63 -39.11 29.26
CA VAL A 17 -18.01 -38.86 27.96
C VAL A 17 -18.85 -39.66 26.98
N LYS A 18 -19.84 -39.01 26.36
CA LYS A 18 -20.41 -39.51 25.12
C LYS A 18 -19.24 -39.49 24.13
N GLU A 19 -18.77 -40.68 23.72
CA GLU A 19 -17.99 -40.82 22.52
C GLU A 19 -18.82 -40.17 21.39
N GLU A 20 -18.35 -39.00 20.90
CA GLU A 20 -18.84 -38.46 19.64
C GLU A 20 -18.62 -39.58 18.59
N PRO A 21 -19.63 -39.92 17.80
CA PRO A 21 -19.47 -40.93 16.76
C PRO A 21 -18.32 -40.51 15.87
N ASP A 22 -17.43 -41.44 15.55
CA ASP A 22 -16.24 -41.19 14.73
C ASP A 22 -16.69 -40.50 13.43
N LYS A 23 -16.48 -39.17 13.36
CA LYS A 23 -16.93 -38.29 12.28
C LYS A 23 -16.50 -38.84 10.92
N LYS A 24 -15.36 -39.53 10.90
CA LYS A 24 -14.80 -40.17 9.69
C LYS A 24 -15.59 -41.38 9.19
N SER A 25 -16.47 -41.95 9.99
CA SER A 25 -17.33 -43.06 9.57
C SER A 25 -18.72 -42.62 9.09
N SER A 26 -19.02 -41.32 9.09
CA SER A 26 -20.30 -40.76 8.66
C SER A 26 -20.48 -40.83 7.14
N ALA A 27 -21.72 -41.05 6.68
CA ALA A 27 -22.05 -41.00 5.25
C ALA A 27 -21.73 -39.63 4.61
N GLU A 28 -21.73 -38.58 5.41
CA GLU A 28 -21.40 -37.23 4.97
C GLU A 28 -19.90 -37.08 4.72
N TRP A 29 -19.05 -37.59 5.63
CA TRP A 29 -17.61 -37.67 5.40
C TRP A 29 -17.24 -38.39 4.11
N GLN A 30 -17.90 -39.55 3.85
CA GLN A 30 -17.64 -40.32 2.65
C GLN A 30 -18.01 -39.57 1.37
N ARG A 31 -19.10 -38.78 1.38
CA ARG A 31 -19.49 -37.91 0.25
C ARG A 31 -18.47 -36.83 0.00
N GLU A 32 -17.96 -36.17 1.06
CA GLU A 32 -16.95 -35.11 0.93
C GLU A 32 -15.62 -35.69 0.44
N GLU A 33 -15.22 -36.86 0.91
CA GLU A 33 -13.99 -37.52 0.47
C GLU A 33 -14.12 -37.98 -0.99
N GLU A 34 -15.28 -38.47 -1.40
CA GLU A 34 -15.55 -38.85 -2.79
C GLU A 34 -15.49 -37.64 -3.72
N TYR A 35 -16.10 -36.50 -3.32
CA TYR A 35 -16.04 -35.27 -4.09
C TYR A 35 -14.60 -34.72 -4.20
N LEU A 36 -13.85 -34.80 -3.13
CA LEU A 36 -12.43 -34.43 -3.13
C LEU A 36 -11.64 -35.27 -4.13
N ASN A 37 -11.83 -36.61 -4.11
CA ASN A 37 -11.14 -37.51 -5.03
C ASN A 37 -11.52 -37.24 -6.49
N GLN A 38 -12.79 -37.02 -6.78
CA GLN A 38 -13.28 -36.66 -8.12
C GLN A 38 -12.63 -35.34 -8.60
N THR A 39 -12.57 -34.34 -7.72
CA THR A 39 -11.96 -33.05 -8.03
C THR A 39 -10.45 -33.19 -8.30
N LEU A 40 -9.74 -33.99 -7.49
CA LEU A 40 -8.30 -34.24 -7.68
C LEU A 40 -8.01 -34.99 -8.97
N ASP A 41 -8.86 -35.92 -9.39
CA ASP A 41 -8.73 -36.64 -10.67
C ASP A 41 -8.94 -35.70 -11.88
N ILE A 42 -9.85 -34.73 -11.75
CA ILE A 42 -10.01 -33.68 -12.75
C ILE A 42 -8.78 -32.76 -12.80
N VAL A 43 -8.29 -32.34 -11.65
CA VAL A 43 -7.08 -31.49 -11.56
C VAL A 43 -5.89 -32.17 -12.22
N LYS A 44 -5.65 -33.47 -11.95
CA LYS A 44 -4.55 -34.22 -12.58
C LYS A 44 -4.70 -34.25 -14.10
N ARG A 45 -5.91 -34.53 -14.59
CA ARG A 45 -6.21 -34.53 -16.02
C ARG A 45 -5.99 -33.17 -16.67
N ASN A 46 -6.42 -32.10 -15.99
CA ASN A 46 -6.19 -30.74 -16.46
C ASN A 46 -4.68 -30.41 -16.53
N VAL A 47 -3.89 -30.82 -15.54
CA VAL A 47 -2.43 -30.66 -15.54
C VAL A 47 -1.80 -31.34 -16.76
N GLU A 48 -2.15 -32.61 -17.01
CA GLU A 48 -1.63 -33.36 -18.16
C GLU A 48 -2.01 -32.70 -19.51
N ASN A 49 -3.25 -32.23 -19.63
CA ASN A 49 -3.73 -31.56 -20.83
C ASN A 49 -2.99 -30.23 -21.06
N TYR A 50 -2.89 -29.36 -20.02
CA TYR A 50 -2.19 -28.09 -20.15
C TYR A 50 -0.70 -28.26 -20.48
N GLU A 51 -0.03 -29.27 -19.89
CA GLU A 51 1.37 -29.58 -20.21
C GLU A 51 1.54 -30.00 -21.67
N SER A 52 0.58 -30.75 -22.24
CA SER A 52 0.59 -31.13 -23.66
C SER A 52 0.36 -29.92 -24.55
N GLU A 53 -0.69 -29.12 -24.28
CA GLU A 53 -1.03 -27.94 -25.08
C GLU A 53 0.08 -26.87 -25.05
N ILE A 54 0.70 -26.63 -23.89
CA ILE A 54 1.84 -25.71 -23.76
C ILE A 54 3.03 -26.18 -24.61
N ARG A 55 3.29 -27.49 -24.65
CA ARG A 55 4.37 -28.06 -25.45
C ARG A 55 4.09 -27.85 -26.95
N GLU A 56 2.89 -28.18 -27.41
CA GLU A 56 2.48 -27.99 -28.79
C GLU A 56 2.56 -26.52 -29.22
N MET A 57 2.07 -25.59 -28.38
CA MET A 57 2.18 -24.15 -28.65
C MET A 57 3.64 -23.66 -28.68
N SER A 58 4.49 -24.20 -27.82
CA SER A 58 5.90 -23.86 -27.78
C SER A 58 6.64 -24.32 -29.06
N GLU A 59 6.32 -25.53 -29.55
CA GLU A 59 6.83 -26.03 -30.83
C GLU A 59 6.36 -25.16 -32.01
N GLN A 60 5.06 -24.76 -32.02
CA GLN A 60 4.51 -23.86 -33.04
C GLN A 60 5.19 -22.48 -33.02
N ILE A 61 5.47 -21.91 -31.84
CA ILE A 61 6.19 -20.63 -31.71
C ILE A 61 7.61 -20.78 -32.26
N GLU A 62 8.29 -21.89 -31.99
CA GLU A 62 9.65 -22.15 -32.46
C GLU A 62 9.67 -22.30 -33.99
N GLU A 63 8.70 -23.00 -34.58
CA GLU A 63 8.53 -23.08 -36.05
C GLU A 63 8.27 -21.73 -36.67
N MET A 64 7.38 -20.90 -36.08
CA MET A 64 7.10 -19.54 -36.58
C MET A 64 8.34 -18.66 -36.49
N LEU A 65 9.16 -18.75 -35.42
CA LEU A 65 10.40 -18.00 -35.31
C LEU A 65 11.45 -18.39 -36.37
N GLN A 66 11.54 -19.68 -36.74
CA GLN A 66 12.46 -20.14 -37.77
C GLN A 66 12.10 -19.63 -39.20
N HIS A 67 10.82 -19.35 -39.42
CA HIS A 67 10.31 -18.89 -40.72
C HIS A 67 10.00 -17.39 -40.74
N TYR A 68 10.24 -16.66 -39.62
CA TYR A 68 9.97 -15.23 -39.54
C TYR A 68 10.95 -14.41 -40.36
N HIS A 69 10.43 -13.61 -41.29
CA HIS A 69 11.18 -12.62 -42.06
C HIS A 69 10.74 -11.21 -41.60
N ASP A 70 11.68 -10.28 -41.50
CA ASP A 70 11.41 -8.89 -41.18
C ASP A 70 10.31 -8.31 -42.07
N ASN A 71 9.21 -7.80 -41.41
CA ASN A 71 7.99 -7.25 -42.00
C ASN A 71 6.83 -8.21 -42.32
N ASP A 72 6.85 -9.46 -41.88
CA ASP A 72 5.69 -10.34 -41.97
C ASP A 72 4.71 -10.11 -40.80
N VAL A 73 3.80 -9.14 -40.99
CA VAL A 73 2.84 -8.71 -39.96
C VAL A 73 1.87 -9.84 -39.58
N GLU A 74 1.54 -10.73 -40.50
CA GLU A 74 0.61 -11.83 -40.27
C GLU A 74 1.23 -12.90 -39.36
N VAL A 75 2.44 -13.32 -39.65
CA VAL A 75 3.20 -14.27 -38.83
C VAL A 75 3.47 -13.69 -37.44
N TYR A 76 3.84 -12.41 -37.36
CA TYR A 76 4.02 -11.73 -36.10
C TYR A 76 2.74 -11.71 -35.25
N THR A 77 1.59 -11.41 -35.86
CA THR A 77 0.30 -11.38 -35.16
C THR A 77 -0.09 -12.78 -34.69
N GLN A 78 0.10 -13.79 -35.52
CA GLN A 78 -0.18 -15.18 -35.14
C GLN A 78 0.72 -15.65 -33.99
N MET A 79 2.01 -15.38 -34.09
CA MET A 79 2.98 -15.70 -33.03
C MET A 79 2.64 -15.01 -31.72
N SER A 80 2.31 -13.72 -31.76
CA SER A 80 1.90 -12.95 -30.58
C SER A 80 0.65 -13.53 -29.91
N ASN A 81 -0.35 -13.93 -30.70
CA ASN A 81 -1.56 -14.59 -30.18
C ASN A 81 -1.24 -15.95 -29.56
N THR A 82 -0.38 -16.75 -30.20
CA THR A 82 0.03 -18.06 -29.67
C THR A 82 0.83 -17.93 -28.39
N VAL A 83 1.74 -16.95 -28.29
CA VAL A 83 2.48 -16.64 -27.07
C VAL A 83 1.52 -16.25 -25.95
N THR A 84 0.57 -15.36 -26.20
CA THR A 84 -0.44 -14.94 -25.24
C THR A 84 -1.26 -16.12 -24.73
N MET A 85 -1.67 -17.00 -25.64
CA MET A 85 -2.45 -18.20 -25.29
C MET A 85 -1.63 -19.19 -24.47
N ARG A 86 -0.37 -19.42 -24.84
CA ARG A 86 0.55 -20.26 -24.06
C ARG A 86 0.75 -19.71 -22.64
N ASP A 87 0.91 -18.42 -22.48
CA ASP A 87 1.11 -17.79 -21.17
C ASP A 87 -0.15 -17.89 -20.31
N HIS A 88 -1.35 -17.80 -20.89
CA HIS A 88 -2.61 -18.10 -20.22
C HIS A 88 -2.69 -19.56 -19.78
N MET A 89 -2.31 -20.51 -20.64
CA MET A 89 -2.27 -21.93 -20.30
C MET A 89 -1.25 -22.24 -19.20
N GLN A 90 -0.11 -21.58 -19.21
CA GLN A 90 0.92 -21.71 -18.20
C GLN A 90 0.43 -21.22 -16.82
N SER A 91 -0.32 -20.13 -16.77
CA SER A 91 -1.00 -19.66 -15.56
C SER A 91 -2.06 -20.66 -15.07
N ALA A 92 -2.85 -21.25 -15.99
CA ALA A 92 -3.83 -22.28 -15.66
C ALA A 92 -3.16 -23.57 -15.13
N LEU A 93 -2.04 -23.97 -15.73
CA LEU A 93 -1.22 -25.09 -15.27
C LEU A 93 -0.74 -24.87 -13.84
N MET A 94 -0.13 -23.72 -13.55
CA MET A 94 0.35 -23.41 -12.20
C MET A 94 -0.78 -23.45 -11.16
N ARG A 95 -1.95 -22.91 -11.49
CA ARG A 95 -3.14 -22.97 -10.60
C ARG A 95 -3.55 -24.42 -10.33
N ASN A 96 -3.65 -25.26 -11.36
CA ASN A 96 -4.03 -26.66 -11.20
C ASN A 96 -2.95 -27.47 -10.45
N GLN A 97 -1.66 -27.21 -10.69
CA GLN A 97 -0.57 -27.83 -9.92
C GLN A 97 -0.65 -27.51 -8.42
N LYS A 98 -0.93 -26.24 -8.06
CA LYS A 98 -1.20 -25.84 -6.66
C LYS A 98 -2.45 -26.55 -6.11
N ALA A 99 -3.50 -26.69 -6.91
CA ALA A 99 -4.76 -27.33 -6.53
C ALA A 99 -4.62 -28.84 -6.26
N THR A 100 -3.57 -29.52 -6.74
CA THR A 100 -3.30 -30.94 -6.42
C THR A 100 -3.16 -31.19 -4.91
N LYS A 101 -2.69 -30.19 -4.15
CA LYS A 101 -2.52 -30.30 -2.70
C LYS A 101 -3.77 -29.88 -1.94
N LYS A 102 -4.45 -28.81 -2.38
CA LYS A 102 -5.63 -28.23 -1.72
C LYS A 102 -6.54 -27.59 -2.76
N PRO A 103 -7.44 -28.36 -3.38
CA PRO A 103 -8.27 -27.87 -4.48
C PRO A 103 -9.30 -26.82 -4.05
N TYR A 104 -9.84 -26.93 -2.84
CA TYR A 104 -10.81 -25.99 -2.26
C TYR A 104 -10.62 -25.90 -0.75
N PHE A 105 -11.24 -24.89 -0.16
CA PHE A 105 -11.20 -24.64 1.29
C PHE A 105 -12.58 -24.39 1.88
N GLY A 106 -13.59 -24.06 1.04
CA GLY A 106 -14.92 -23.72 1.49
C GLY A 106 -16.01 -24.36 0.63
N ARG A 107 -17.23 -24.44 1.18
CA ARG A 107 -18.45 -24.79 0.48
C ARG A 107 -19.60 -23.95 1.02
N ILE A 108 -20.46 -23.52 0.12
CA ILE A 108 -21.76 -22.92 0.44
C ILE A 108 -22.86 -23.71 -0.27
N ASP A 109 -23.95 -23.96 0.46
CA ASP A 109 -25.20 -24.46 -0.13
C ASP A 109 -26.24 -23.36 0.05
N PHE A 110 -26.94 -23.03 -1.01
CA PHE A 110 -27.92 -21.96 -0.99
C PHE A 110 -29.06 -22.21 -1.96
N LEU A 111 -30.21 -21.62 -1.65
CA LEU A 111 -31.34 -21.53 -2.56
C LEU A 111 -31.23 -20.17 -3.31
N ASP A 112 -31.14 -20.23 -4.62
CA ASP A 112 -31.33 -19.05 -5.48
C ASP A 112 -32.83 -18.71 -5.49
N GLU A 113 -33.21 -17.60 -4.87
CA GLU A 113 -34.61 -17.21 -4.76
C GLU A 113 -35.20 -16.77 -6.10
N THR A 114 -34.36 -16.34 -7.05
CA THR A 114 -34.80 -15.95 -8.39
C THR A 114 -35.12 -17.17 -9.26
N LEU A 115 -34.25 -18.16 -9.22
CA LEU A 115 -34.36 -19.38 -10.02
C LEU A 115 -35.09 -20.53 -9.30
N GLN A 116 -35.34 -20.37 -7.99
CA GLN A 116 -35.90 -21.43 -7.11
C GLN A 116 -35.14 -22.75 -7.21
N LYS A 117 -33.78 -22.63 -7.25
CA LYS A 117 -32.87 -23.77 -7.44
C LYS A 117 -31.91 -23.85 -6.26
N GLU A 118 -31.78 -25.05 -5.69
CA GLU A 118 -30.72 -25.33 -4.72
C GLU A 118 -29.40 -25.55 -5.43
N GLU A 119 -28.35 -24.85 -4.97
CA GLU A 119 -27.00 -24.96 -5.50
C GLU A 119 -25.98 -25.18 -4.39
N SER A 120 -24.97 -26.01 -4.70
CA SER A 120 -23.84 -26.29 -3.83
C SER A 120 -22.56 -25.88 -4.56
N LEU A 121 -21.82 -24.92 -4.02
CA LEU A 121 -20.60 -24.41 -4.63
C LEU A 121 -19.41 -24.63 -3.71
N TYR A 122 -18.38 -25.29 -4.23
CA TYR A 122 -17.08 -25.40 -3.57
C TYR A 122 -16.20 -24.23 -3.97
N ILE A 123 -15.51 -23.64 -3.01
CA ILE A 123 -14.72 -22.40 -3.17
C ILE A 123 -13.25 -22.72 -2.96
N GLY A 124 -12.43 -22.37 -3.96
CA GLY A 124 -10.99 -22.59 -3.95
C GLY A 124 -10.19 -21.32 -4.23
N ARG A 125 -8.87 -21.45 -4.20
CA ARG A 125 -7.94 -20.36 -4.57
C ARG A 125 -8.06 -19.98 -6.04
N GLY A 126 -8.45 -20.93 -6.88
CA GLY A 126 -8.72 -20.73 -8.30
C GLY A 126 -9.89 -21.61 -8.73
N GLY A 127 -10.51 -21.27 -9.85
CA GLY A 127 -11.56 -22.07 -10.46
C GLY A 127 -11.02 -23.38 -11.03
N ILE A 128 -11.74 -24.49 -10.83
CA ILE A 128 -11.45 -25.79 -11.41
C ILE A 128 -12.68 -26.22 -12.21
N ALA A 129 -12.53 -26.34 -13.52
CA ALA A 129 -13.57 -26.80 -14.41
C ALA A 129 -13.25 -28.21 -14.92
N LYS A 130 -14.29 -29.05 -15.03
CA LYS A 130 -14.20 -30.34 -15.69
C LYS A 130 -14.27 -30.17 -17.20
N ASP A 131 -15.10 -29.27 -17.65
CA ASP A 131 -15.33 -28.87 -19.04
C ASP A 131 -15.90 -27.43 -19.07
N THR A 132 -16.24 -26.91 -20.25
CA THR A 132 -16.75 -25.54 -20.42
C THR A 132 -18.07 -25.25 -19.71
N THR A 133 -18.81 -26.28 -19.27
CA THR A 133 -20.14 -26.15 -18.66
C THR A 133 -20.19 -26.60 -17.20
N HIS A 134 -19.24 -27.40 -16.75
CA HIS A 134 -19.24 -27.99 -15.42
C HIS A 134 -18.05 -27.48 -14.59
N GLN A 135 -18.31 -26.51 -13.74
CA GLN A 135 -17.35 -26.00 -12.78
C GLN A 135 -17.43 -26.77 -11.46
N MET A 136 -16.31 -27.40 -11.06
CA MET A 136 -16.20 -28.15 -9.81
C MET A 136 -15.88 -27.21 -8.63
N VAL A 137 -15.00 -26.24 -8.84
CA VAL A 137 -14.58 -25.31 -7.79
C VAL A 137 -14.66 -23.89 -8.34
N VAL A 138 -15.33 -23.04 -7.62
CA VAL A 138 -15.45 -21.60 -7.92
C VAL A 138 -14.26 -20.86 -7.32
N ASP A 139 -13.74 -19.90 -8.07
CA ASP A 139 -12.68 -19.02 -7.60
C ASP A 139 -13.20 -18.13 -6.45
N TRP A 140 -12.42 -17.94 -5.39
CA TRP A 140 -12.78 -17.10 -4.24
C TRP A 140 -13.07 -15.65 -4.62
N ARG A 141 -12.50 -15.17 -5.73
CA ARG A 141 -12.71 -13.82 -6.26
C ARG A 141 -14.06 -13.65 -6.95
N ALA A 142 -14.71 -14.73 -7.32
CA ALA A 142 -16.01 -14.67 -7.97
C ALA A 142 -17.05 -13.98 -7.07
N PRO A 143 -18.01 -13.25 -7.67
CA PRO A 143 -19.03 -12.51 -6.91
C PRO A 143 -19.83 -13.38 -5.93
N VAL A 144 -20.26 -14.58 -6.35
CA VAL A 144 -21.02 -15.50 -5.50
C VAL A 144 -20.25 -15.99 -4.27
N ALA A 145 -18.90 -16.08 -4.36
CA ALA A 145 -18.06 -16.44 -3.24
C ALA A 145 -18.10 -15.41 -2.09
N ASN A 146 -18.63 -14.19 -2.34
CA ASN A 146 -18.84 -13.18 -1.30
C ASN A 146 -19.74 -13.70 -0.17
N ALA A 147 -20.74 -14.51 -0.48
CA ALA A 147 -21.64 -15.10 0.50
C ALA A 147 -20.90 -15.94 1.56
N TYR A 148 -19.77 -16.57 1.19
CA TYR A 148 -18.93 -17.31 2.14
C TYR A 148 -18.28 -16.39 3.18
N TYR A 149 -17.91 -15.15 2.82
CA TYR A 149 -17.14 -14.26 3.70
C TYR A 149 -18.04 -13.34 4.55
N GLU A 150 -19.11 -12.80 3.97
CA GLU A 150 -19.88 -11.72 4.59
C GLU A 150 -21.03 -12.22 5.44
N ASN A 151 -21.67 -13.31 5.04
CA ASN A 151 -23.01 -13.64 5.54
C ASN A 151 -23.01 -14.79 6.55
N GLY A 152 -23.89 -14.65 7.55
CA GLY A 152 -24.38 -15.76 8.32
C GLY A 152 -25.38 -16.58 7.51
N LEU A 153 -25.83 -17.73 8.06
CA LEU A 153 -26.89 -18.52 7.46
C LEU A 153 -28.20 -17.72 7.40
N GLY A 154 -29.02 -17.93 6.36
CA GLY A 154 -30.31 -17.29 6.15
C GLY A 154 -30.37 -16.41 4.89
N GLU A 155 -31.32 -15.49 4.85
CA GLU A 155 -31.55 -14.59 3.73
C GLU A 155 -30.36 -13.63 3.56
N CYS A 156 -29.80 -13.55 2.37
CA CYS A 156 -28.71 -12.66 2.02
C CYS A 156 -28.70 -12.38 0.50
N SER A 157 -27.76 -11.57 0.03
CA SER A 157 -27.59 -11.30 -1.40
C SER A 157 -26.10 -11.23 -1.76
N TYR A 158 -25.80 -11.37 -3.04
CA TYR A 158 -24.50 -11.03 -3.59
C TYR A 158 -24.65 -10.19 -4.85
N CYS A 159 -23.66 -9.34 -5.12
CA CYS A 159 -23.67 -8.47 -6.30
C CYS A 159 -23.04 -9.20 -7.49
N ALA A 160 -23.79 -9.37 -8.57
CA ALA A 160 -23.30 -9.94 -9.82
C ALA A 160 -22.37 -8.96 -10.56
N PRO A 161 -21.54 -9.40 -11.54
CA PRO A 161 -20.62 -8.53 -12.28
C PRO A 161 -21.29 -7.36 -12.99
N ASP A 162 -22.54 -7.48 -13.35
CA ASP A 162 -23.35 -6.43 -13.99
C ASP A 162 -23.98 -5.44 -12.98
N GLY A 163 -23.67 -5.57 -11.70
CA GLY A 163 -24.16 -4.69 -10.63
C GLY A 163 -25.53 -5.08 -10.08
N ARG A 164 -26.16 -6.17 -10.54
CA ARG A 164 -27.43 -6.64 -9.98
C ARG A 164 -27.23 -7.34 -8.65
N GLU A 165 -28.04 -7.02 -7.66
CA GLU A 165 -28.14 -7.81 -6.44
C GLU A 165 -29.00 -9.06 -6.68
N LEU A 166 -28.44 -10.22 -6.37
CA LEU A 166 -29.10 -11.51 -6.48
C LEU A 166 -29.40 -12.03 -5.07
N PRO A 167 -30.69 -12.11 -4.69
CA PRO A 167 -31.08 -12.63 -3.39
C PRO A 167 -30.93 -14.15 -3.35
N ILE A 168 -30.36 -14.63 -2.26
CA ILE A 168 -30.16 -16.06 -1.98
C ILE A 168 -30.50 -16.33 -0.51
N ARG A 169 -30.84 -17.59 -0.21
CA ARG A 169 -30.91 -18.09 1.16
C ARG A 169 -29.77 -19.08 1.37
N LEU A 170 -28.82 -18.71 2.23
CA LEU A 170 -27.65 -19.51 2.56
C LEU A 170 -28.04 -20.56 3.62
N ASP A 171 -28.01 -21.84 3.24
CA ASP A 171 -28.44 -22.94 4.09
C ASP A 171 -27.24 -23.65 4.76
N LEU A 172 -26.05 -23.66 4.12
CA LEU A 172 -24.82 -24.26 4.66
C LEU A 172 -23.61 -23.37 4.34
N LYS A 173 -22.72 -23.27 5.32
CA LYS A 173 -21.38 -22.73 5.16
C LYS A 173 -20.39 -23.69 5.83
N ARG A 174 -19.53 -24.32 5.03
CA ARG A 174 -18.56 -25.33 5.45
C ARG A 174 -17.14 -24.94 5.08
N THR A 175 -16.21 -25.12 6.01
CA THR A 175 -14.76 -24.93 5.80
C THR A 175 -14.05 -26.26 5.91
N TYR A 176 -13.08 -26.52 5.01
CA TYR A 176 -12.34 -27.78 4.93
C TYR A 176 -10.89 -27.62 5.34
N GLU A 177 -10.39 -28.57 6.12
CA GLU A 177 -8.97 -28.78 6.36
C GLU A 177 -8.48 -29.91 5.43
N ILE A 178 -7.82 -29.50 4.33
CA ILE A 178 -7.25 -30.42 3.32
C ILE A 178 -5.75 -30.20 3.29
N ASP A 179 -4.98 -31.27 3.37
CA ASP A 179 -3.52 -31.22 3.25
C ASP A 179 -3.01 -32.36 2.34
N ASN A 180 -2.15 -32.01 1.39
CA ASN A 180 -1.59 -32.93 0.40
C ASN A 180 -2.65 -33.84 -0.26
N GLY A 181 -3.81 -33.25 -0.62
CA GLY A 181 -4.91 -33.96 -1.28
C GLY A 181 -5.70 -34.90 -0.37
N LYS A 182 -5.57 -34.79 0.94
CA LYS A 182 -6.32 -35.60 1.92
C LYS A 182 -7.21 -34.73 2.78
N LEU A 183 -8.46 -35.13 2.94
CA LEU A 183 -9.38 -34.49 3.87
C LEU A 183 -8.97 -34.85 5.31
N LEU A 184 -8.61 -33.84 6.09
CA LEU A 184 -8.24 -33.99 7.49
C LEU A 184 -9.43 -33.74 8.41
N ASP A 185 -10.19 -32.66 8.15
CA ASP A 185 -11.40 -32.29 8.88
C ASP A 185 -12.26 -31.30 8.07
N TYR A 186 -13.51 -31.10 8.50
CA TYR A 186 -14.37 -30.02 8.02
C TYR A 186 -15.22 -29.46 9.18
N PHE A 187 -15.63 -28.21 9.05
CA PHE A 187 -16.36 -27.47 10.08
C PHE A 187 -17.53 -26.73 9.45
N ASP A 188 -18.74 -26.98 9.95
CA ASP A 188 -19.92 -26.21 9.61
C ASP A 188 -20.01 -24.99 10.52
N THR A 189 -20.10 -23.83 9.94
CA THR A 189 -19.83 -22.59 10.66
C THR A 189 -21.03 -21.66 10.67
N GLU A 190 -21.56 -21.37 11.84
CA GLU A 190 -22.19 -20.09 12.10
C GLU A 190 -21.11 -19.03 12.31
N VAL A 191 -21.40 -17.75 12.05
CA VAL A 191 -20.48 -16.59 11.94
C VAL A 191 -19.35 -16.48 12.99
N ILE A 192 -19.46 -17.13 14.13
CA ILE A 192 -18.54 -17.02 15.29
C ILE A 192 -17.28 -17.89 15.15
N ALA A 193 -17.29 -18.93 14.31
CA ALA A 193 -16.21 -19.92 14.30
C ALA A 193 -14.99 -19.58 13.40
N ASN A 194 -15.04 -18.53 12.61
CA ASN A 194 -13.88 -18.13 11.79
C ASN A 194 -12.67 -17.73 12.67
N ASP A 195 -12.89 -17.13 13.82
CA ASP A 195 -11.81 -16.72 14.74
C ASP A 195 -11.18 -17.93 15.45
N GLU A 196 -11.96 -18.97 15.80
CA GLU A 196 -11.43 -20.19 16.40
C GLU A 196 -10.63 -21.02 15.37
N LEU A 197 -11.12 -21.07 14.13
CA LEU A 197 -10.43 -21.75 13.03
C LEU A 197 -9.10 -21.05 12.72
N LEU A 198 -9.11 -19.72 12.62
CA LEU A 198 -7.93 -18.91 12.42
C LEU A 198 -6.92 -19.10 13.56
N THR A 199 -7.40 -19.17 14.81
CA THR A 199 -6.54 -19.42 15.97
C THR A 199 -5.89 -20.80 15.88
N LYS A 200 -6.61 -21.84 15.43
CA LYS A 200 -6.04 -23.18 15.21
C LYS A 200 -4.99 -23.18 14.09
N TYR A 201 -5.24 -22.45 12.97
CA TYR A 201 -4.27 -22.30 11.87
C TYR A 201 -3.01 -21.58 12.32
N LEU A 202 -3.15 -20.45 13.01
CA LEU A 202 -2.01 -19.67 13.51
C LEU A 202 -1.20 -20.43 14.58
N ALA A 203 -1.83 -21.35 15.34
CA ALA A 203 -1.14 -22.18 16.31
C ALA A 203 -0.36 -23.34 15.67
N LYS A 204 -0.81 -23.88 14.52
CA LYS A 204 -0.19 -25.02 13.84
C LYS A 204 0.97 -24.64 12.91
N ASN A 205 0.89 -23.49 12.25
CA ASN A 205 1.83 -23.09 11.20
C ASN A 205 2.76 -21.99 11.67
N LYS A 206 4.06 -22.34 11.88
CA LYS A 206 5.13 -21.38 12.16
C LYS A 206 5.51 -20.52 10.95
N GLN A 207 5.12 -20.93 9.74
CA GLN A 207 5.26 -20.19 8.49
C GLN A 207 3.90 -20.14 7.81
N THR A 208 3.08 -19.19 8.20
CA THR A 208 1.79 -18.98 7.53
C THR A 208 2.03 -18.40 6.16
N VAL A 209 2.03 -19.25 5.14
CA VAL A 209 2.02 -18.78 3.75
C VAL A 209 0.72 -18.01 3.55
N LEU A 210 0.82 -16.76 3.09
CA LEU A 210 -0.32 -15.86 2.83
C LEU A 210 -1.48 -16.52 2.06
N GLY A 211 -1.16 -17.55 1.28
CA GLY A 211 -2.16 -18.32 0.57
C GLY A 211 -3.17 -19.10 1.45
N GLU A 212 -2.87 -19.37 2.72
CA GLU A 212 -3.83 -20.03 3.62
C GLU A 212 -4.81 -19.03 4.25
N ILE A 213 -4.48 -17.74 4.21
CA ILE A 213 -5.30 -16.65 4.74
C ILE A 213 -6.60 -16.49 3.94
N ILE A 214 -6.64 -16.88 2.66
CA ILE A 214 -7.84 -16.75 1.82
C ILE A 214 -9.06 -17.45 2.46
N ALA A 215 -8.86 -18.60 3.10
CA ALA A 215 -9.95 -19.31 3.79
C ALA A 215 -10.48 -18.58 5.03
N THR A 216 -9.72 -17.62 5.56
CA THR A 216 -9.96 -16.95 6.85
C THR A 216 -10.10 -15.43 6.71
N ILE A 217 -10.28 -14.91 5.48
CA ILE A 217 -10.56 -13.50 5.25
C ILE A 217 -11.79 -13.10 6.06
N GLN A 218 -11.62 -12.11 6.90
CA GLN A 218 -12.69 -11.60 7.76
C GLN A 218 -13.58 -10.61 7.00
N LYS A 219 -14.78 -10.39 7.50
CA LYS A 219 -15.74 -9.47 6.88
C LYS A 219 -15.16 -8.08 6.61
N GLU A 220 -14.48 -7.47 7.60
CA GLU A 220 -13.84 -6.15 7.45
C GLU A 220 -12.81 -6.12 6.31
N GLN A 221 -12.02 -7.19 6.18
CA GLN A 221 -11.03 -7.32 5.11
C GLN A 221 -11.71 -7.55 3.76
N ASN A 222 -12.72 -8.41 3.72
CA ASN A 222 -13.48 -8.72 2.51
C ASN A 222 -14.18 -7.47 1.95
N ASP A 223 -14.79 -6.66 2.80
CA ASP A 223 -15.41 -5.39 2.44
C ASP A 223 -14.42 -4.45 1.71
N ILE A 224 -13.17 -4.39 2.17
CA ILE A 224 -12.13 -3.57 1.55
C ILE A 224 -11.65 -4.20 0.23
N ILE A 225 -11.41 -5.50 0.20
CA ILE A 225 -10.92 -6.23 -0.98
C ILE A 225 -11.88 -6.06 -2.16
N ARG A 226 -13.19 -6.14 -1.91
CA ARG A 226 -14.22 -6.16 -2.95
C ARG A 226 -14.75 -4.79 -3.38
N LYS A 227 -14.30 -3.68 -2.77
CA LYS A 227 -14.68 -2.35 -3.24
C LYS A 227 -14.20 -2.10 -4.66
N THR A 228 -15.02 -1.38 -5.43
CA THR A 228 -14.72 -1.00 -6.81
C THR A 228 -13.36 -0.27 -6.94
N PRO A 229 -12.59 -0.50 -8.01
CA PRO A 229 -11.31 0.19 -8.23
C PRO A 229 -11.46 1.63 -8.75
N TYR A 230 -12.66 2.08 -9.07
CA TYR A 230 -12.91 3.41 -9.64
C TYR A 230 -12.97 4.53 -8.61
N HIS A 231 -12.87 4.20 -7.33
CA HIS A 231 -12.90 5.13 -6.21
C HIS A 231 -11.68 4.96 -5.32
N ASN A 232 -11.32 6.04 -4.66
CA ASN A 232 -10.23 6.04 -3.70
C ASN A 232 -10.67 5.36 -2.40
N ILE A 233 -9.74 4.64 -1.81
CA ILE A 233 -9.95 4.03 -0.49
C ILE A 233 -8.75 4.33 0.41
N ILE A 234 -9.02 4.82 1.61
CA ILE A 234 -8.02 4.95 2.67
C ILE A 234 -8.38 3.95 3.78
N VAL A 235 -7.42 3.18 4.24
CA VAL A 235 -7.60 2.13 5.25
C VAL A 235 -6.67 2.37 6.43
N GLN A 236 -7.24 2.65 7.58
CA GLN A 236 -6.55 2.56 8.86
C GLN A 236 -6.58 1.11 9.31
N GLY A 237 -5.43 0.49 9.47
CA GLY A 237 -5.35 -0.88 9.99
C GLY A 237 -4.38 -0.94 11.15
N VAL A 238 -4.81 -1.48 12.29
CA VAL A 238 -3.94 -1.66 13.46
C VAL A 238 -2.78 -2.62 13.19
N ALA A 239 -1.78 -2.63 14.06
CA ALA A 239 -0.67 -3.58 13.95
C ALA A 239 -1.20 -5.03 13.85
N GLY A 240 -0.71 -5.78 12.86
CA GLY A 240 -1.14 -7.17 12.65
C GLY A 240 -2.54 -7.37 12.09
N SER A 241 -3.21 -6.33 11.58
CA SER A 241 -4.54 -6.47 10.94
C SER A 241 -4.50 -7.04 9.52
N GLY A 242 -3.32 -7.31 8.97
CA GLY A 242 -3.15 -7.86 7.63
C GLY A 242 -3.28 -6.84 6.51
N LYS A 243 -2.94 -5.56 6.72
CA LYS A 243 -3.01 -4.48 5.71
C LYS A 243 -2.39 -4.88 4.37
N THR A 244 -1.12 -5.25 4.38
CA THR A 244 -0.38 -5.67 3.18
C THR A 244 -1.07 -6.85 2.48
N THR A 245 -1.54 -7.83 3.26
CA THR A 245 -2.29 -8.98 2.77
C THR A 245 -3.58 -8.55 2.08
N VAL A 246 -4.35 -7.66 2.69
CA VAL A 246 -5.59 -7.11 2.12
C VAL A 246 -5.31 -6.36 0.84
N ALA A 247 -4.22 -5.56 0.79
CA ALA A 247 -3.78 -4.86 -0.41
C ALA A 247 -3.52 -5.83 -1.57
N MET A 248 -2.77 -6.91 -1.32
CA MET A 248 -2.42 -7.92 -2.34
C MET A 248 -3.66 -8.69 -2.82
N HIS A 249 -4.55 -9.09 -1.90
CA HIS A 249 -5.80 -9.75 -2.28
C HIS A 249 -6.74 -8.81 -3.06
N ARG A 250 -6.77 -7.52 -2.73
CA ARG A 250 -7.52 -6.51 -3.47
C ARG A 250 -7.01 -6.38 -4.91
N ILE A 251 -5.71 -6.31 -5.11
CA ILE A 251 -5.12 -6.27 -6.45
C ILE A 251 -5.54 -7.52 -7.24
N SER A 252 -5.39 -8.71 -6.64
CA SER A 252 -5.80 -9.97 -7.25
C SER A 252 -7.30 -10.00 -7.60
N PHE A 253 -8.15 -9.47 -6.71
CA PHE A 253 -9.59 -9.35 -6.94
C PHE A 253 -9.90 -8.40 -8.11
N ILE A 254 -9.24 -7.23 -8.18
CA ILE A 254 -9.45 -6.25 -9.24
C ILE A 254 -9.03 -6.84 -10.59
N LEU A 255 -7.85 -7.44 -10.69
CA LEU A 255 -7.36 -8.05 -11.91
C LEU A 255 -8.25 -9.20 -12.40
N TYR A 256 -8.91 -9.92 -11.49
CA TYR A 256 -9.84 -10.99 -11.85
C TYR A 256 -11.20 -10.45 -12.34
N ASN A 257 -11.80 -9.49 -11.63
CA ASN A 257 -13.17 -9.03 -11.93
C ASN A 257 -13.24 -7.88 -12.94
N TYR A 258 -12.14 -7.15 -13.16
CA TYR A 258 -12.06 -5.99 -14.03
C TYR A 258 -10.98 -6.13 -15.10
N ALA A 259 -10.66 -7.37 -15.52
CA ALA A 259 -9.59 -7.72 -16.46
C ALA A 259 -9.74 -7.02 -17.85
N GLU A 260 -10.95 -6.60 -18.25
CA GLU A 260 -11.17 -5.86 -19.48
C GLU A 260 -10.62 -4.42 -19.43
N ARG A 261 -10.43 -3.86 -18.21
CA ARG A 261 -10.08 -2.45 -17.98
C ARG A 261 -8.77 -2.26 -17.22
N PHE A 262 -8.37 -3.23 -16.43
CA PHE A 262 -7.17 -3.20 -15.61
C PHE A 262 -6.25 -4.36 -15.95
N ARG A 263 -5.04 -4.02 -16.33
CA ARG A 263 -3.93 -4.97 -16.56
C ARG A 263 -2.89 -4.82 -15.47
N PRO A 264 -2.00 -5.78 -15.26
CA PRO A 264 -0.93 -5.66 -14.26
C PRO A 264 -0.06 -4.39 -14.41
N GLU A 265 0.17 -3.94 -15.66
CA GLU A 265 0.95 -2.75 -15.96
C GLU A 265 0.29 -1.45 -15.48
N ASP A 266 -1.04 -1.46 -15.29
CA ASP A 266 -1.83 -0.32 -14.81
C ASP A 266 -1.73 -0.12 -13.30
N PHE A 267 -1.02 -1.00 -12.60
CA PHE A 267 -0.85 -0.94 -11.14
C PHE A 267 0.58 -0.57 -10.75
N TYR A 268 0.67 0.32 -9.76
CA TYR A 268 1.89 0.53 -8.99
C TYR A 268 1.66 0.14 -7.53
N ILE A 269 2.63 -0.55 -6.96
CA ILE A 269 2.69 -0.82 -5.51
C ILE A 269 3.82 0.03 -4.95
N VAL A 270 3.48 0.90 -4.02
CA VAL A 270 4.42 1.77 -3.31
C VAL A 270 4.57 1.27 -1.88
N GLY A 271 5.78 0.85 -1.53
CA GLY A 271 6.15 0.40 -0.19
C GLY A 271 7.16 1.34 0.46
N SER A 272 7.25 1.27 1.78
CA SER A 272 8.14 2.13 2.56
C SER A 272 9.63 1.77 2.45
N ASN A 273 9.96 0.54 2.04
CA ASN A 273 11.34 0.08 1.90
C ASN A 273 11.47 -1.14 0.97
N ARG A 274 12.72 -1.42 0.55
CA ARG A 274 13.02 -2.51 -0.38
C ARG A 274 12.71 -3.90 0.18
N ILE A 275 12.92 -4.13 1.47
CA ILE A 275 12.68 -5.43 2.12
C ILE A 275 11.19 -5.79 2.06
N LEU A 276 10.31 -4.80 2.34
CA LEU A 276 8.87 -4.98 2.20
C LEU A 276 8.48 -5.28 0.75
N LEU A 277 9.07 -4.59 -0.22
CA LEU A 277 8.79 -4.82 -1.65
C LEU A 277 9.26 -6.21 -2.10
N GLU A 278 10.41 -6.69 -1.64
CA GLU A 278 10.89 -8.06 -1.91
C GLU A 278 9.93 -9.12 -1.33
N TYR A 279 9.44 -8.89 -0.12
CA TYR A 279 8.42 -9.75 0.49
C TYR A 279 7.14 -9.79 -0.35
N ILE A 280 6.62 -8.64 -0.77
CA ILE A 280 5.43 -8.52 -1.63
C ILE A 280 5.67 -9.26 -2.95
N THR A 281 6.85 -9.11 -3.56
CA THR A 281 7.23 -9.78 -4.81
C THR A 281 7.14 -11.30 -4.68
N GLY A 282 7.54 -11.84 -3.53
CA GLY A 282 7.47 -13.28 -3.25
C GLY A 282 6.05 -13.82 -3.10
N VAL A 283 5.10 -12.97 -2.71
CA VAL A 283 3.71 -13.34 -2.39
C VAL A 283 2.76 -13.22 -3.58
N LEU A 284 2.94 -12.20 -4.42
CA LEU A 284 2.04 -11.92 -5.55
C LEU A 284 1.80 -13.13 -6.48
N PRO A 285 2.82 -13.98 -6.81
CA PRO A 285 2.60 -15.18 -7.61
C PRO A 285 1.66 -16.21 -6.97
N ASP A 286 1.55 -16.21 -5.63
CA ASP A 286 0.61 -17.10 -4.93
C ASP A 286 -0.84 -16.65 -5.08
N LEU A 287 -1.05 -15.39 -5.45
CA LEU A 287 -2.34 -14.77 -5.74
C LEU A 287 -2.63 -14.66 -7.24
N ASP A 288 -1.87 -15.34 -8.09
CA ASP A 288 -1.95 -15.26 -9.56
C ASP A 288 -1.72 -13.84 -10.12
N VAL A 289 -0.85 -13.07 -9.49
CA VAL A 289 -0.53 -11.69 -9.87
C VAL A 289 0.92 -11.62 -10.33
N TYR A 290 1.12 -11.20 -11.58
CA TYR A 290 2.43 -11.09 -12.23
C TYR A 290 2.56 -9.76 -12.95
N GLY A 291 3.79 -9.23 -13.08
CA GLY A 291 4.08 -8.07 -13.92
C GLY A 291 3.72 -6.71 -13.32
N ILE A 292 3.31 -6.64 -12.06
CA ILE A 292 3.05 -5.37 -11.37
C ILE A 292 4.37 -4.70 -11.00
N ARG A 293 4.45 -3.40 -11.24
CA ARG A 293 5.60 -2.60 -10.86
C ARG A 293 5.56 -2.25 -9.38
N GLN A 294 6.67 -2.51 -8.71
CA GLN A 294 6.85 -2.25 -7.28
C GLN A 294 8.02 -1.29 -7.09
N MET A 295 7.84 -0.28 -6.27
CA MET A 295 8.83 0.77 -6.06
C MET A 295 8.63 1.49 -4.73
N THR A 296 9.63 2.21 -4.27
CA THR A 296 9.47 3.15 -3.15
C THR A 296 8.86 4.47 -3.67
N MET A 297 8.43 5.34 -2.76
CA MET A 297 7.88 6.65 -3.12
C MET A 297 8.93 7.52 -3.84
N GLU A 298 10.17 7.43 -3.40
CA GLU A 298 11.31 8.11 -4.02
C GLU A 298 11.50 7.65 -5.48
N GLN A 299 11.51 6.33 -5.70
CA GLN A 299 11.63 5.75 -7.04
C GLN A 299 10.46 6.14 -7.94
N LEU A 300 9.23 6.27 -7.37
CA LEU A 300 8.08 6.75 -8.12
C LEU A 300 8.27 8.20 -8.58
N PHE A 301 8.74 9.09 -7.70
CA PHE A 301 9.01 10.48 -8.10
C PHE A 301 10.15 10.58 -9.09
N VAL A 302 11.22 9.81 -8.95
CA VAL A 302 12.30 9.72 -9.94
C VAL A 302 11.75 9.28 -11.31
N ARG A 303 10.88 8.27 -11.33
CA ARG A 303 10.21 7.84 -12.56
C ARG A 303 9.42 8.96 -13.23
N LEU A 304 8.76 9.82 -12.45
CA LEU A 304 8.00 10.96 -12.94
C LEU A 304 8.87 12.13 -13.44
N LEU A 305 10.20 12.07 -13.24
CA LEU A 305 11.17 13.02 -13.81
C LEU A 305 11.63 12.63 -15.23
N TYR A 306 11.35 11.41 -15.65
CA TYR A 306 11.71 10.87 -16.97
C TYR A 306 13.18 11.13 -17.35
N GLU A 307 13.42 11.83 -18.46
CA GLU A 307 14.77 12.10 -19.00
C GLU A 307 15.55 13.14 -18.16
N ASP A 308 14.89 13.90 -17.29
CA ASP A 308 15.56 14.91 -16.44
C ASP A 308 16.34 14.28 -15.27
N TRP A 309 16.10 13.00 -14.94
CA TRP A 309 16.88 12.29 -13.93
C TRP A 309 18.09 11.60 -14.55
N ASP A 310 19.27 11.93 -14.05
CA ASP A 310 20.54 11.34 -14.45
C ASP A 310 21.16 10.60 -13.27
N GLU A 311 21.12 9.26 -13.31
CA GLU A 311 21.66 8.39 -12.25
C GLU A 311 23.18 8.53 -12.04
N GLN A 312 23.91 9.08 -13.02
CA GLN A 312 25.36 9.32 -12.86
C GLN A 312 25.64 10.56 -12.00
N ASN A 313 24.76 11.54 -12.04
CA ASN A 313 24.92 12.82 -11.35
C ASN A 313 24.04 12.98 -10.12
N HIS A 314 22.97 12.18 -9.99
CA HIS A 314 21.99 12.28 -8.93
C HIS A 314 21.84 10.93 -8.20
N SER A 315 21.56 10.99 -6.90
CA SER A 315 21.30 9.81 -6.07
C SER A 315 20.07 10.01 -5.19
N ILE A 316 19.42 8.91 -4.87
CA ILE A 316 18.30 8.87 -3.95
C ILE A 316 18.85 8.70 -2.53
N LEU A 317 18.40 9.53 -1.60
CA LEU A 317 18.57 9.28 -0.17
C LEU A 317 17.45 8.36 0.29
N GLU A 318 17.72 7.07 0.30
CA GLU A 318 16.84 6.08 0.94
C GLU A 318 17.01 6.21 2.46
N ASN A 319 15.91 6.44 3.16
CA ASN A 319 15.82 6.55 4.62
C ASN A 319 16.43 7.78 5.32
N THR A 320 15.53 8.61 5.84
CA THR A 320 15.54 9.24 7.18
C THR A 320 16.72 10.12 7.63
N ALA A 321 17.84 10.19 6.97
CA ALA A 321 18.77 11.28 7.18
C ALA A 321 18.13 12.66 6.88
N ALA A 322 17.08 12.67 6.07
CA ALA A 322 16.20 13.81 5.81
C ALA A 322 15.49 14.37 7.05
N ALA A 323 15.37 13.60 8.10
CA ALA A 323 14.79 14.04 9.38
C ALA A 323 15.54 15.21 10.06
N GLN A 324 16.70 15.58 9.56
CA GLN A 324 17.45 16.74 10.03
C GLN A 324 17.06 18.06 9.33
N ASN A 325 16.34 17.99 8.21
CA ASN A 325 15.81 19.15 7.51
C ASN A 325 14.39 19.46 8.02
N SER A 326 14.02 20.73 8.03
CA SER A 326 12.76 21.28 8.57
C SER A 326 11.54 20.37 8.43
N MET A 327 10.81 20.13 9.54
CA MET A 327 9.56 19.38 9.57
C MET A 327 8.50 19.92 8.61
N ASP A 328 8.59 21.21 8.27
CA ASP A 328 7.65 21.89 7.38
C ASP A 328 7.59 21.31 5.97
N ARG A 329 8.69 20.68 5.49
CA ARG A 329 8.81 20.14 4.13
C ARG A 329 7.81 19.01 3.81
N GLY A 330 7.35 18.27 4.82
CA GLY A 330 6.34 17.24 4.69
C GLY A 330 4.90 17.76 4.66
N THR A 331 4.66 19.04 4.94
CA THR A 331 3.32 19.60 5.14
C THR A 331 2.62 19.98 3.83
N PHE A 332 1.30 20.11 3.89
CA PHE A 332 0.52 20.65 2.78
C PHE A 332 0.86 22.12 2.51
N GLY A 333 1.23 22.88 3.54
CA GLY A 333 1.70 24.28 3.41
C GLY A 333 2.94 24.41 2.53
N TRP A 334 3.86 23.43 2.60
CA TRP A 334 5.03 23.39 1.72
C TRP A 334 4.64 23.18 0.25
N PHE A 335 3.67 22.31 -0.01
CA PHE A 335 3.11 22.13 -1.36
C PHE A 335 2.46 23.41 -1.87
N GLN A 336 1.73 24.16 -1.03
CA GLN A 336 1.15 25.43 -1.41
C GLN A 336 2.23 26.45 -1.78
N ALA A 337 3.31 26.58 -0.97
CA ALA A 337 4.43 27.46 -1.29
C ALA A 337 5.10 27.08 -2.62
N LEU A 338 5.27 25.79 -2.90
CA LEU A 338 5.79 25.30 -4.17
C LEU A 338 4.84 25.61 -5.35
N THR A 339 3.53 25.55 -5.12
CA THR A 339 2.51 25.89 -6.12
C THR A 339 2.54 27.39 -6.46
N GLU A 340 2.67 28.25 -5.45
CA GLU A 340 2.83 29.70 -5.62
C GLU A 340 4.12 30.02 -6.38
N PHE A 341 5.23 29.38 -6.04
CA PHE A 341 6.49 29.51 -6.76
C PHE A 341 6.32 29.12 -8.24
N GLY A 342 5.70 27.99 -8.53
CA GLY A 342 5.43 27.54 -9.90
C GLY A 342 4.57 28.53 -10.69
N ALA A 343 3.58 29.15 -10.06
CA ALA A 343 2.78 30.23 -10.66
C ALA A 343 3.62 31.50 -10.93
N GLY A 344 4.55 31.83 -10.03
CA GLY A 344 5.50 32.91 -10.24
C GLY A 344 6.38 32.67 -11.48
N ILE A 345 6.92 31.47 -11.63
CA ILE A 345 7.71 31.07 -12.81
C ILE A 345 6.86 31.15 -14.10
N GLU A 346 5.59 30.75 -14.05
CA GLU A 346 4.69 30.89 -15.19
C GLU A 346 4.49 32.35 -15.59
N ALA A 347 4.26 33.25 -14.63
CA ALA A 347 4.12 34.68 -14.87
C ALA A 347 5.41 35.36 -15.38
N GLU A 348 6.58 34.90 -14.92
CA GLU A 348 7.89 35.36 -15.44
C GLU A 348 8.12 34.93 -16.90
N ARG A 349 7.65 33.75 -17.28
CA ARG A 349 7.90 33.12 -18.61
C ARG A 349 6.90 33.52 -19.67
N ILE A 350 5.66 33.77 -19.31
CA ILE A 350 4.59 34.14 -20.25
C ILE A 350 4.24 35.60 -20.04
N CYS A 351 4.61 36.47 -21.04
CA CYS A 351 4.20 37.86 -21.04
C CYS A 351 2.66 37.94 -21.21
N MET A 352 1.98 38.58 -20.24
CA MET A 352 0.50 38.71 -20.22
C MET A 352 0.03 40.04 -20.90
N GLU A 353 0.92 40.75 -21.55
CA GLU A 353 0.60 41.96 -22.30
C GLU A 353 0.10 41.64 -23.70
N SER A 354 -0.59 42.59 -24.32
CA SER A 354 -1.06 42.43 -25.71
C SER A 354 0.15 42.36 -26.66
N VAL A 355 0.09 41.39 -27.57
CA VAL A 355 1.09 41.27 -28.64
C VAL A 355 0.63 42.07 -29.84
N VAL A 356 1.38 43.10 -30.15
CA VAL A 356 1.11 44.05 -31.25
C VAL A 356 2.15 43.92 -32.32
N LEU A 357 1.75 43.77 -33.57
CA LEU A 357 2.61 43.83 -34.73
C LEU A 357 2.73 45.31 -35.16
N ASP A 358 3.91 45.88 -35.02
CA ASP A 358 4.25 47.19 -35.59
C ASP A 358 4.91 47.00 -36.97
N ARG A 359 4.13 47.26 -38.03
CA ARG A 359 4.59 47.06 -39.40
C ARG A 359 5.80 47.87 -39.79
N ARG A 360 5.99 49.05 -39.21
CA ARG A 360 7.12 49.97 -39.51
C ARG A 360 8.46 49.31 -39.26
N GLN A 361 8.56 48.42 -38.32
CA GLN A 361 9.81 47.70 -37.96
C GLN A 361 10.28 46.75 -39.10
N PHE A 362 9.41 46.38 -40.05
CA PHE A 362 9.67 45.41 -41.10
C PHE A 362 9.68 45.99 -42.50
N VAL A 363 9.36 47.32 -42.68
CA VAL A 363 9.35 47.98 -44.01
C VAL A 363 10.75 48.48 -44.36
N GLU A 364 11.37 47.84 -45.35
CA GLU A 364 12.76 48.18 -45.78
C GLU A 364 12.91 49.58 -46.44
N GLY A 365 11.87 50.27 -46.77
CA GLY A 365 11.94 51.61 -47.39
C GLY A 365 12.17 52.76 -46.44
N LEU A 366 11.99 52.55 -45.14
CA LEU A 366 12.13 53.60 -44.12
C LEU A 366 13.54 53.72 -43.49
N LYS A 367 14.39 52.72 -43.71
CA LYS A 367 15.81 52.74 -43.22
C LYS A 367 16.84 53.24 -44.24
N GLY A 368 16.43 53.55 -45.47
CA GLY A 368 17.29 54.01 -46.58
C GLY A 368 16.90 55.40 -47.10
N GLY A 369 16.73 56.35 -46.22
CA GLY A 369 16.58 57.76 -46.64
C GLY A 369 17.90 58.27 -47.21
N VAL A 370 17.87 58.64 -48.49
CA VAL A 370 18.92 59.48 -49.12
C VAL A 370 19.16 60.66 -48.20
N ALA A 371 20.41 60.85 -47.78
CA ALA A 371 20.82 61.98 -46.99
C ALA A 371 20.39 63.28 -47.70
N GLY A 372 19.38 64.00 -47.15
CA GLY A 372 19.05 65.30 -47.65
C GLY A 372 17.63 65.83 -47.44
N VAL A 373 16.70 65.11 -46.91
CA VAL A 373 15.42 65.74 -46.52
C VAL A 373 15.05 65.21 -45.13
N PHE A 374 15.29 66.07 -44.14
CA PHE A 374 14.76 65.91 -42.79
C PHE A 374 13.24 66.08 -42.86
N ASP A 375 12.49 65.00 -42.85
CA ASP A 375 11.11 65.02 -42.37
C ASP A 375 11.13 64.43 -40.94
N GLU A 376 11.24 65.31 -39.98
CA GLU A 376 11.07 65.05 -38.55
C GLU A 376 9.60 64.70 -38.29
N ARG A 377 9.15 63.54 -38.77
CA ARG A 377 7.95 62.87 -38.28
C ARG A 377 8.40 61.63 -37.53
N GLU A 378 9.03 61.81 -36.41
CA GLU A 378 8.82 60.96 -35.24
C GLU A 378 7.37 61.14 -34.78
N GLY A 379 6.42 60.87 -35.71
CA GLY A 379 5.00 60.85 -35.43
C GLY A 379 4.67 59.59 -34.67
N GLU A 380 3.85 59.76 -33.63
CA GLU A 380 3.19 58.62 -32.97
C GLU A 380 2.70 57.62 -34.00
N PRO A 381 2.77 56.30 -33.72
CA PRO A 381 2.35 55.25 -34.66
C PRO A 381 0.93 55.49 -35.11
N GLN A 382 0.71 55.52 -36.44
CA GLN A 382 -0.66 55.62 -36.96
C GLN A 382 -1.43 54.35 -36.57
N PRO A 383 -2.67 54.44 -36.18
CA PRO A 383 -3.48 53.25 -35.80
C PRO A 383 -3.51 52.13 -36.85
N SER A 384 -3.29 52.48 -38.12
CA SER A 384 -3.23 51.53 -39.26
C SER A 384 -1.94 50.70 -39.32
N ASP A 385 -0.87 51.13 -38.63
CA ASP A 385 0.41 50.45 -38.64
C ASP A 385 0.59 49.48 -37.47
N LEU A 386 -0.29 49.57 -36.47
CA LEU A 386 -0.35 48.71 -35.30
C LEU A 386 -1.48 47.72 -35.43
N VAL A 387 -1.14 46.43 -35.41
CA VAL A 387 -2.13 45.34 -35.47
C VAL A 387 -2.03 44.53 -34.17
N GLU A 388 -3.08 44.55 -33.36
CA GLU A 388 -3.15 43.66 -32.20
C GLU A 388 -3.37 42.22 -32.67
N LEU A 389 -2.39 41.37 -32.45
CA LEU A 389 -2.41 39.95 -32.83
C LEU A 389 -3.10 39.10 -31.74
N LEU A 390 -2.74 39.35 -30.48
CA LEU A 390 -3.34 38.71 -29.31
C LEU A 390 -3.52 39.77 -28.20
N SER A 391 -4.71 39.90 -27.66
CA SER A 391 -4.94 40.80 -26.53
C SER A 391 -4.41 40.18 -25.24
N GLY A 392 -3.92 41.03 -24.33
CA GLY A 392 -3.46 40.57 -23.02
C GLY A 392 -4.54 39.83 -22.20
N LYS A 393 -5.83 40.21 -22.42
CA LYS A 393 -6.95 39.48 -21.83
C LYS A 393 -7.04 38.05 -22.38
N ALA A 394 -6.96 37.88 -23.72
CA ALA A 394 -7.04 36.55 -24.32
C ALA A 394 -5.87 35.64 -23.94
N ILE A 395 -4.68 36.22 -23.68
CA ILE A 395 -3.52 35.48 -23.18
C ILE A 395 -3.78 35.02 -21.73
N ARG A 396 -4.23 35.92 -20.84
CA ARG A 396 -4.57 35.57 -19.47
C ARG A 396 -5.65 34.52 -19.38
N ASP A 397 -6.80 34.73 -20.06
CA ASP A 397 -7.91 33.79 -20.08
C ASP A 397 -7.45 32.41 -20.56
N TYR A 398 -6.55 32.37 -21.57
CA TYR A 398 -6.00 31.11 -22.06
C TYR A 398 -5.09 30.43 -21.05
N VAL A 399 -4.17 31.17 -20.43
CA VAL A 399 -3.23 30.63 -19.44
C VAL A 399 -3.97 30.09 -18.21
N GLU A 400 -4.98 30.78 -17.74
CA GLU A 400 -5.79 30.42 -16.57
C GLU A 400 -6.69 29.20 -16.85
N GLN A 401 -7.30 29.11 -18.04
CA GLN A 401 -8.21 28.04 -18.38
C GLN A 401 -7.51 26.75 -18.85
N THR A 402 -6.25 26.85 -19.27
CA THR A 402 -5.51 25.70 -19.81
C THR A 402 -4.77 24.95 -18.71
N ASN A 403 -5.20 23.71 -18.43
CA ASN A 403 -4.52 22.85 -17.50
C ASN A 403 -3.39 22.06 -18.18
N ALA A 404 -2.29 22.74 -18.51
CA ALA A 404 -1.11 22.18 -19.14
C ALA A 404 0.16 22.78 -18.52
N SER A 405 1.32 22.20 -18.85
CA SER A 405 2.60 22.75 -18.42
C SER A 405 2.87 24.12 -19.01
N VAL A 406 3.75 24.87 -18.38
CA VAL A 406 4.17 26.21 -18.87
C VAL A 406 4.73 26.10 -20.28
N GLN A 407 5.55 25.07 -20.57
CA GLN A 407 6.14 24.86 -21.90
C GLN A 407 5.08 24.56 -22.96
N THR A 408 4.08 23.73 -22.63
CA THR A 408 2.97 23.44 -23.54
C THR A 408 2.12 24.67 -23.80
N LYS A 409 1.81 25.48 -22.78
CA LYS A 409 1.11 26.76 -22.94
C LYS A 409 1.87 27.71 -23.85
N ILE A 410 3.18 27.82 -23.70
CA ILE A 410 4.07 28.63 -24.54
C ILE A 410 4.01 28.14 -26.00
N ASN A 411 4.13 26.84 -26.23
CA ASN A 411 4.07 26.26 -27.58
C ASN A 411 2.75 26.59 -28.26
N MET A 412 1.63 26.39 -27.55
CA MET A 412 0.29 26.67 -28.09
C MET A 412 0.03 28.18 -28.31
N LEU A 413 0.52 29.06 -27.44
CA LEU A 413 0.43 30.50 -27.63
C LEU A 413 1.24 30.92 -28.87
N ASN A 414 2.44 30.38 -29.08
CA ASN A 414 3.24 30.63 -30.27
C ASN A 414 2.54 30.17 -31.55
N GLU A 415 1.93 28.99 -31.54
CA GLU A 415 1.15 28.50 -32.67
C GLU A 415 -0.04 29.41 -32.98
N ARG A 416 -0.81 29.81 -31.96
CA ARG A 416 -1.91 30.78 -32.11
C ARG A 416 -1.43 32.11 -32.69
N LEU A 417 -0.29 32.61 -32.21
CA LEU A 417 0.30 33.85 -32.70
C LEU A 417 0.66 33.74 -34.20
N ILE A 418 1.30 32.65 -34.60
CA ILE A 418 1.64 32.41 -36.01
C ILE A 418 0.40 32.28 -36.89
N ILE A 419 -0.67 31.65 -36.40
CA ILE A 419 -1.95 31.56 -37.10
C ILE A 419 -2.53 32.97 -37.29
N LYS A 420 -2.56 33.80 -36.23
CA LYS A 420 -3.05 35.17 -36.34
C LYS A 420 -2.25 36.05 -37.30
N ILE A 421 -0.94 35.89 -37.35
CA ILE A 421 -0.07 36.56 -38.33
C ILE A 421 -0.40 36.10 -39.77
N LYS A 422 -0.60 34.80 -39.98
CA LYS A 422 -0.99 34.27 -41.29
C LYS A 422 -2.39 34.76 -41.72
N ASP A 423 -3.33 34.83 -40.78
CA ASP A 423 -4.67 35.40 -41.02
C ASP A 423 -4.59 36.89 -41.41
N GLU A 424 -3.71 37.64 -40.76
CA GLU A 424 -3.46 39.05 -41.14
C GLU A 424 -2.89 39.16 -42.55
N PHE A 425 -1.96 38.30 -42.92
CA PHE A 425 -1.44 38.25 -44.29
C PHE A 425 -2.50 37.85 -45.32
N LEU A 426 -3.46 37.02 -44.98
CA LEU A 426 -4.56 36.64 -45.86
C LEU A 426 -5.55 37.81 -46.03
N LYS A 427 -5.90 38.51 -44.97
CA LYS A 427 -6.82 39.62 -44.99
C LYS A 427 -6.24 40.87 -45.70
N ASN A 428 -4.96 41.14 -45.47
CA ASN A 428 -4.27 42.34 -45.90
C ASN A 428 -3.05 42.09 -46.76
N GLY A 429 -3.10 41.04 -47.62
CA GLY A 429 -1.97 40.48 -48.35
C GLY A 429 -1.23 41.48 -49.26
N LEU A 430 -1.94 42.47 -49.80
CA LEU A 430 -1.34 43.54 -50.62
C LEU A 430 -0.45 44.54 -49.83
N ARG A 431 -0.55 44.52 -48.47
CA ARG A 431 0.23 45.39 -47.59
C ARG A 431 1.56 44.80 -47.19
N TYR A 432 1.84 43.54 -47.48
CA TYR A 432 3.04 42.85 -47.03
C TYR A 432 3.78 42.22 -48.22
N SER A 433 4.99 42.61 -48.44
CA SER A 433 5.90 41.95 -49.39
C SER A 433 6.27 40.55 -48.88
N GLU A 434 6.75 39.70 -49.76
CA GLU A 434 7.18 38.34 -49.40
C GLU A 434 8.36 38.36 -48.39
N LYS A 435 9.22 39.35 -48.51
CA LYS A 435 10.37 39.53 -47.64
C LYS A 435 9.95 39.99 -46.22
N GLU A 436 8.99 40.90 -46.13
CA GLU A 436 8.39 41.33 -44.86
C GLU A 436 7.65 40.16 -44.18
N ARG A 437 6.89 39.39 -44.90
CA ARG A 437 6.21 38.19 -44.34
C ARG A 437 7.21 37.21 -43.74
N LYS A 438 8.31 36.92 -44.42
CA LYS A 438 9.39 36.06 -43.91
C LYS A 438 10.05 36.65 -42.67
N ALA A 439 10.29 37.95 -42.65
CA ALA A 439 10.90 38.66 -41.52
C ALA A 439 9.98 38.65 -40.30
N ILE A 440 8.70 38.95 -40.47
CA ILE A 440 7.67 38.91 -39.41
C ILE A 440 7.55 37.50 -38.85
N LEU A 441 7.39 36.48 -39.67
CA LEU A 441 7.30 35.09 -39.20
C LEU A 441 8.56 34.64 -38.47
N LYS A 442 9.72 35.11 -38.88
CA LYS A 442 11.00 34.83 -38.18
C LYS A 442 11.04 35.48 -36.83
N GLU A 443 10.60 36.76 -36.72
CA GLU A 443 10.64 37.54 -35.48
C GLU A 443 9.67 36.99 -34.43
N TYR A 444 8.46 36.65 -34.86
CA TYR A 444 7.42 36.15 -33.95
C TYR A 444 7.45 34.63 -33.72
N ARG A 445 8.33 33.90 -34.39
CA ARG A 445 8.54 32.49 -34.11
C ARG A 445 9.19 32.36 -32.74
N GLY A 446 8.52 31.67 -31.79
CA GLY A 446 8.96 31.51 -30.42
C GLY A 446 8.90 32.82 -29.59
N TYR A 447 7.96 33.72 -29.90
CA TYR A 447 7.78 34.99 -29.19
C TYR A 447 7.62 34.81 -27.68
N PHE A 448 6.73 33.90 -27.27
CA PHE A 448 6.49 33.51 -25.89
C PHE A 448 7.59 32.53 -25.46
N GLY A 449 8.75 32.68 -25.52
CA GLY A 449 9.81 31.78 -25.11
C GLY A 449 11.19 32.37 -25.28
N LYS A 450 11.26 33.52 -25.95
CA LYS A 450 12.56 34.23 -26.20
C LYS A 450 13.32 34.62 -24.92
N ARG A 451 12.64 34.66 -23.78
CA ARG A 451 13.23 34.98 -22.46
C ARG A 451 13.40 33.77 -21.56
N ILE A 452 13.10 32.56 -22.05
CA ILE A 452 13.30 31.35 -21.27
C ILE A 452 14.79 31.06 -21.30
N PHE A 453 15.45 31.30 -20.19
CA PHE A 453 16.70 30.65 -19.89
C PHE A 453 16.44 29.14 -19.87
N ASP A 454 17.35 28.38 -20.40
CA ASP A 454 17.33 26.91 -20.38
C ASP A 454 17.68 26.44 -18.95
N THR A 455 16.85 26.88 -18.00
CA THR A 455 17.04 26.65 -16.56
C THR A 455 16.56 25.24 -16.25
N SER A 456 17.45 24.44 -15.73
CA SER A 456 17.15 23.10 -15.22
C SER A 456 16.10 23.14 -14.12
N ILE A 457 15.27 22.10 -14.01
CA ILE A 457 14.32 21.98 -12.88
C ILE A 457 15.06 21.93 -11.53
N PHE A 458 16.28 21.41 -11.51
CA PHE A 458 17.15 21.40 -10.32
C PHE A 458 17.54 22.81 -9.89
N GLU A 459 17.90 23.68 -10.83
CA GLU A 459 18.19 25.09 -10.54
C GLU A 459 16.94 25.86 -10.07
N LEU A 460 15.77 25.56 -10.66
CA LEU A 460 14.50 26.14 -10.19
C LEU A 460 14.18 25.68 -8.76
N TYR A 461 14.43 24.41 -8.46
CA TYR A 461 14.23 23.88 -7.12
C TYR A 461 15.22 24.53 -6.10
N GLN A 462 16.48 24.68 -6.47
CA GLN A 462 17.45 25.40 -5.63
C GLN A 462 17.01 26.85 -5.36
N ARG A 463 16.50 27.56 -6.39
CA ARG A 463 15.93 28.90 -6.24
C ARG A 463 14.75 28.88 -5.26
N PHE A 464 13.84 27.92 -5.38
CA PHE A 464 12.72 27.76 -4.43
C PHE A 464 13.24 27.60 -2.99
N LEU A 465 14.20 26.71 -2.76
CA LEU A 465 14.76 26.50 -1.42
C LEU A 465 15.43 27.73 -0.85
N LEU A 466 16.15 28.48 -1.68
CA LEU A 466 16.76 29.77 -1.25
C LEU A 466 15.70 30.80 -0.86
N GLU A 467 14.59 30.91 -1.62
CA GLU A 467 13.48 31.80 -1.28
C GLU A 467 12.79 31.38 0.03
N GLN A 468 12.65 30.06 0.30
CA GLN A 468 12.12 29.59 1.58
C GLN A 468 13.07 29.87 2.75
N LYS A 469 14.37 29.74 2.52
CA LYS A 469 15.38 30.09 3.52
C LYS A 469 15.35 31.58 3.90
N GLU A 470 15.13 32.46 2.93
CA GLU A 470 14.94 33.89 3.16
C GLU A 470 13.66 34.20 3.97
N LYS A 471 12.63 33.36 3.83
CA LYS A 471 11.39 33.42 4.64
C LYS A 471 11.55 32.85 6.06
N GLY A 472 12.73 32.33 6.40
CA GLY A 472 13.07 31.83 7.75
C GLY A 472 12.93 30.34 7.97
N TYR A 473 12.70 29.56 6.92
CA TYR A 473 12.68 28.09 7.03
C TYR A 473 14.11 27.53 7.11
N GLU A 474 14.31 26.56 7.98
CA GLU A 474 15.58 25.83 8.07
C GLU A 474 15.65 24.77 6.98
N VAL A 475 16.23 25.07 5.84
CA VAL A 475 16.38 24.15 4.71
C VAL A 475 17.81 24.08 4.23
N SER A 476 18.27 22.91 3.87
CA SER A 476 19.52 22.67 3.16
C SER A 476 19.25 22.51 1.66
N VAL A 477 20.17 23.04 0.84
CA VAL A 477 20.10 22.85 -0.61
C VAL A 477 20.86 21.57 -0.95
N PRO A 478 20.20 20.54 -1.52
CA PRO A 478 20.87 19.30 -1.89
C PRO A 478 21.83 19.52 -3.05
N GLU A 479 23.01 18.89 -2.99
CA GLU A 479 24.00 18.98 -4.07
C GLU A 479 23.79 17.87 -5.12
N LYS A 480 23.65 16.61 -4.68
CA LYS A 480 23.51 15.43 -5.56
C LYS A 480 22.56 14.37 -5.02
N ALA A 481 22.29 14.38 -3.73
CA ALA A 481 21.48 13.38 -3.07
C ALA A 481 20.15 14.01 -2.61
N TYR A 482 19.05 13.42 -3.01
CA TYR A 482 17.70 13.97 -2.88
C TYR A 482 16.81 13.03 -2.05
N ASP A 483 16.11 13.58 -1.07
CA ASP A 483 15.13 12.85 -0.29
C ASP A 483 13.76 12.85 -0.98
N VAL A 484 12.78 12.16 -0.37
CA VAL A 484 11.42 12.02 -0.91
C VAL A 484 10.75 13.37 -1.20
N TYR A 485 10.97 14.39 -0.37
CA TYR A 485 10.35 15.70 -0.54
C TYR A 485 11.06 16.56 -1.59
N ASP A 486 12.38 16.41 -1.72
CA ASP A 486 13.14 16.99 -2.83
C ASP A 486 12.65 16.42 -4.16
N LEU A 487 12.56 15.09 -4.23
CA LEU A 487 12.11 14.38 -5.44
C LEU A 487 10.64 14.69 -5.79
N ALA A 488 9.78 14.81 -4.78
CA ALA A 488 8.40 15.24 -4.98
C ALA A 488 8.35 16.66 -5.57
N ALA A 489 9.12 17.61 -5.01
CA ALA A 489 9.18 18.97 -5.50
C ALA A 489 9.70 19.05 -6.95
N LEU A 490 10.75 18.29 -7.26
CA LEU A 490 11.29 18.19 -8.60
C LEU A 490 10.26 17.61 -9.58
N ALA A 491 9.56 16.52 -9.22
CA ALA A 491 8.51 15.92 -10.05
C ALA A 491 7.36 16.92 -10.29
N TYR A 492 6.94 17.67 -9.27
CA TYR A 492 5.96 18.75 -9.44
C TYR A 492 6.45 19.81 -10.43
N LEU A 493 7.68 20.31 -10.27
CA LEU A 493 8.25 21.35 -11.15
C LEU A 493 8.39 20.83 -12.59
N TYR A 494 8.82 19.60 -12.77
CA TYR A 494 8.86 18.96 -14.09
C TYR A 494 7.47 18.97 -14.75
N LYS A 495 6.47 18.39 -14.06
CA LYS A 495 5.09 18.30 -14.53
C LYS A 495 4.46 19.67 -14.80
N ARG A 496 4.70 20.64 -13.90
CA ARG A 496 4.15 22.00 -14.00
C ARG A 496 4.78 22.83 -15.10
N ILE A 497 6.09 22.68 -15.32
CA ILE A 497 6.86 23.61 -16.14
C ILE A 497 7.29 22.98 -17.47
N LYS A 498 7.85 21.78 -17.45
CA LYS A 498 8.58 21.20 -18.59
C LYS A 498 7.78 20.21 -19.44
N GLU A 499 6.89 19.45 -18.85
CA GLU A 499 6.20 18.35 -19.53
C GLU A 499 5.51 18.81 -20.81
N THR A 500 5.89 18.23 -21.93
CA THR A 500 5.26 18.52 -23.24
C THR A 500 4.37 17.39 -23.73
N GLU A 501 4.65 16.16 -23.29
CA GLU A 501 3.89 14.96 -23.64
C GLU A 501 3.27 14.38 -22.38
N VAL A 502 1.96 14.14 -22.39
CA VAL A 502 1.28 13.48 -21.28
C VAL A 502 1.57 12.00 -21.38
N ILE A 503 2.41 11.49 -20.48
CA ILE A 503 2.68 10.06 -20.38
C ILE A 503 1.66 9.46 -19.43
N SER A 504 0.93 8.44 -19.90
CA SER A 504 0.04 7.66 -19.06
C SER A 504 0.87 6.74 -18.18
N GLU A 505 0.83 6.98 -16.88
CA GLU A 505 1.40 6.10 -15.85
C GLU A 505 0.35 5.07 -15.40
N ALA A 506 0.44 4.55 -14.18
CA ALA A 506 -0.56 3.63 -13.65
C ALA A 506 -1.97 4.25 -13.56
N HIS A 507 -3.00 3.41 -13.67
CA HIS A 507 -4.38 3.79 -13.40
C HIS A 507 -4.79 3.56 -11.93
N HIS A 508 -4.05 2.73 -11.22
CA HIS A 508 -4.31 2.45 -9.80
C HIS A 508 -3.00 2.34 -9.02
N VAL A 509 -2.89 3.09 -7.94
CA VAL A 509 -1.72 3.06 -7.04
C VAL A 509 -2.12 2.52 -5.69
N VAL A 510 -1.42 1.49 -5.25
CA VAL A 510 -1.55 0.92 -3.91
C VAL A 510 -0.37 1.40 -3.08
N ILE A 511 -0.65 2.10 -1.99
CA ILE A 511 0.38 2.64 -1.07
C ILE A 511 0.24 1.91 0.25
N ASP A 512 1.27 1.17 0.63
CA ASP A 512 1.36 0.53 1.95
C ASP A 512 2.25 1.34 2.90
N GLU A 513 2.05 1.20 4.20
CA GLU A 513 2.72 1.98 5.26
C GLU A 513 2.61 3.51 5.02
N ALA A 514 1.44 3.93 4.56
CA ALA A 514 1.18 5.28 4.08
C ALA A 514 1.43 6.39 5.11
N GLN A 515 1.39 6.08 6.40
CA GLN A 515 1.65 7.04 7.49
C GLN A 515 3.10 7.57 7.50
N ASP A 516 4.02 6.96 6.74
CA ASP A 516 5.43 7.37 6.73
C ASP A 516 5.70 8.61 5.89
N TYR A 517 4.77 8.95 4.99
CA TYR A 517 4.90 10.09 4.09
C TYR A 517 4.03 11.25 4.54
N GLY A 518 4.54 12.48 4.37
CA GLY A 518 3.80 13.69 4.67
C GLY A 518 2.85 14.12 3.56
N MET A 519 1.97 15.05 3.86
CA MET A 519 0.94 15.57 2.95
C MET A 519 1.50 16.16 1.65
N MET A 520 2.72 16.70 1.68
CA MET A 520 3.42 17.21 0.48
C MET A 520 3.56 16.11 -0.59
N ALA A 521 4.01 14.91 -0.22
CA ALA A 521 4.18 13.79 -1.16
C ALA A 521 2.84 13.39 -1.81
N TYR A 522 1.77 13.28 -1.03
CA TYR A 522 0.43 12.96 -1.54
C TYR A 522 -0.15 14.03 -2.44
N ALA A 523 0.05 15.30 -2.09
CA ALA A 523 -0.43 16.42 -2.90
C ALA A 523 0.25 16.44 -4.27
N VAL A 524 1.58 16.21 -4.30
CA VAL A 524 2.34 16.09 -5.55
C VAL A 524 1.91 14.85 -6.34
N LEU A 525 1.76 13.70 -5.68
CA LEU A 525 1.34 12.47 -6.34
C LEU A 525 -0.02 12.65 -7.03
N LYS A 526 -1.01 13.22 -6.32
CA LYS A 526 -2.32 13.56 -6.91
C LYS A 526 -2.21 14.54 -8.07
N TYR A 527 -1.31 15.52 -7.98
CA TYR A 527 -1.09 16.48 -9.07
C TYR A 527 -0.48 15.83 -10.30
N CYS A 528 0.53 14.97 -10.11
CA CYS A 528 1.25 14.34 -11.22
C CYS A 528 0.45 13.20 -11.88
N MET A 529 -0.36 12.48 -11.12
CA MET A 529 -1.13 11.29 -11.57
C MET A 529 -2.63 11.55 -11.45
N LYS A 530 -3.16 12.46 -12.28
CA LYS A 530 -4.55 12.98 -12.18
C LYS A 530 -5.63 11.95 -12.44
N ASP A 531 -5.37 11.00 -13.35
CA ASP A 531 -6.35 9.99 -13.79
C ASP A 531 -6.22 8.66 -13.03
N CYS A 532 -5.52 8.70 -11.90
CA CYS A 532 -5.23 7.54 -11.09
C CYS A 532 -6.14 7.46 -9.85
N THR A 533 -6.56 6.26 -9.52
CA THR A 533 -7.22 5.98 -8.24
C THR A 533 -6.23 5.37 -7.24
N TYR A 534 -6.55 5.50 -5.95
CA TYR A 534 -5.63 5.15 -4.88
C TYR A 534 -6.25 4.16 -3.90
N THR A 535 -5.50 3.15 -3.53
CA THR A 535 -5.72 2.33 -2.33
C THR A 535 -4.60 2.63 -1.34
N VAL A 536 -4.91 3.39 -0.31
CA VAL A 536 -3.93 3.86 0.69
C VAL A 536 -4.13 3.08 1.98
N MET A 537 -3.10 2.38 2.44
CA MET A 537 -3.15 1.57 3.66
C MET A 537 -2.04 1.99 4.62
N GLY A 538 -2.37 2.10 5.90
CA GLY A 538 -1.40 2.46 6.91
C GLY A 538 -1.94 2.36 8.33
N ASP A 539 -1.10 2.74 9.28
CA ASP A 539 -1.42 2.84 10.69
C ASP A 539 -0.76 4.09 11.28
N VAL A 540 -1.53 5.14 11.52
CA VAL A 540 -0.98 6.40 12.08
C VAL A 540 -0.37 6.20 13.47
N SER A 541 -0.75 5.13 14.20
CA SER A 541 -0.13 4.77 15.47
C SER A 541 1.28 4.20 15.29
N GLN A 542 1.65 3.75 14.09
CA GLN A 542 2.97 3.26 13.73
C GLN A 542 3.82 4.29 12.97
N ASN A 543 3.42 5.55 12.95
CA ASN A 543 4.26 6.60 12.40
C ASN A 543 5.46 6.86 13.33
N ILE A 544 6.64 6.46 12.89
CA ILE A 544 7.92 6.63 13.60
C ILE A 544 8.72 7.84 13.09
N HIS A 545 8.25 8.52 12.06
CA HIS A 545 8.85 9.70 11.49
C HIS A 545 8.27 10.95 12.14
N PHE A 546 8.83 11.33 13.27
CA PHE A 546 8.36 12.47 14.08
C PHE A 546 8.26 13.75 13.27
N GLY A 547 7.05 14.26 13.09
CA GLY A 547 6.76 15.51 12.42
C GLY A 547 6.78 15.49 10.89
N PHE A 548 7.15 14.37 10.25
CA PHE A 548 7.21 14.27 8.79
C PHE A 548 6.06 13.50 8.16
N GLY A 549 5.68 12.37 8.76
CA GLY A 549 4.59 11.53 8.28
C GLY A 549 3.22 11.99 8.77
N LEU A 550 2.18 11.24 8.40
CA LEU A 550 0.81 11.56 8.80
C LEU A 550 0.61 11.34 10.31
N ALA A 551 0.13 12.35 10.99
CA ALA A 551 -0.31 12.24 12.39
C ALA A 551 -1.71 11.63 12.50
N ASP A 552 -2.58 11.93 11.53
CA ASP A 552 -3.95 11.43 11.36
C ASP A 552 -4.32 11.36 9.87
N TRP A 553 -5.53 10.92 9.57
CA TRP A 553 -6.01 10.75 8.20
C TRP A 553 -6.82 11.93 7.65
N GLU A 554 -7.12 12.95 8.46
CA GLU A 554 -8.13 13.97 8.10
C GLU A 554 -7.74 14.81 6.90
N GLU A 555 -6.47 15.26 6.82
CA GLU A 555 -6.00 16.04 5.67
C GLU A 555 -5.94 15.18 4.41
N LEU A 556 -5.47 13.93 4.53
CA LEU A 556 -5.39 13.01 3.40
C LEU A 556 -6.79 12.61 2.89
N ARG A 557 -7.75 12.42 3.79
CA ARG A 557 -9.16 12.19 3.43
C ARG A 557 -9.74 13.36 2.64
N LYS A 558 -9.50 14.59 3.09
CA LYS A 558 -9.93 15.78 2.33
C LYS A 558 -9.26 15.87 0.96
N LEU A 559 -8.02 15.45 0.86
CA LEU A 559 -7.29 15.46 -0.40
C LEU A 559 -7.80 14.37 -1.36
N LEU A 560 -7.88 13.11 -0.93
CA LEU A 560 -8.15 11.97 -1.82
C LEU A 560 -9.62 11.55 -1.87
N CYS A 561 -10.37 11.64 -0.76
CA CYS A 561 -11.75 11.18 -0.68
C CYS A 561 -12.73 12.35 -0.87
N SER A 562 -12.75 12.91 -2.08
CA SER A 562 -13.58 14.07 -2.43
C SER A 562 -14.77 13.75 -3.34
N GLN A 563 -14.87 12.52 -3.84
CA GLN A 563 -15.94 12.09 -4.74
C GLN A 563 -16.91 11.13 -4.03
N ASP A 564 -18.15 11.11 -4.50
CA ASP A 564 -19.12 10.11 -4.07
C ASP A 564 -18.63 8.71 -4.44
N GLY A 565 -18.57 7.81 -3.44
CA GLY A 565 -18.02 6.47 -3.59
C GLY A 565 -16.61 6.28 -3.02
N ASP A 566 -15.85 7.35 -2.83
CA ASP A 566 -14.60 7.30 -2.07
C ASP A 566 -14.88 6.88 -0.62
N SER A 567 -13.95 6.16 0.01
CA SER A 567 -14.25 5.59 1.32
C SER A 567 -13.05 5.54 2.27
N PHE A 568 -13.38 5.52 3.56
CA PHE A 568 -12.45 5.26 4.64
C PHE A 568 -12.84 3.97 5.33
N GLY A 569 -11.89 3.05 5.46
CA GLY A 569 -12.06 1.75 6.11
C GLY A 569 -11.22 1.63 7.38
N ILE A 570 -11.65 0.80 8.32
CA ILE A 570 -10.89 0.50 9.54
C ILE A 570 -10.78 -1.00 9.69
N LEU A 571 -9.55 -1.51 9.87
CA LEU A 571 -9.24 -2.88 10.24
C LEU A 571 -8.82 -2.88 11.72
N LYS A 572 -9.72 -3.31 12.59
CA LYS A 572 -9.53 -3.26 14.06
C LYS A 572 -8.91 -4.52 14.61
N LYS A 573 -9.17 -5.68 13.98
CA LYS A 573 -8.73 -6.97 14.48
C LYS A 573 -7.23 -7.17 14.25
N SER A 574 -6.51 -7.51 15.31
CA SER A 574 -5.08 -7.87 15.25
C SER A 574 -4.93 -9.39 15.31
N TYR A 575 -4.31 -9.95 14.28
CA TYR A 575 -4.09 -11.41 14.15
C TYR A 575 -2.67 -11.83 14.48
N ARG A 576 -1.78 -10.86 14.66
CA ARG A 576 -0.33 -11.08 14.80
C ARG A 576 0.06 -11.45 16.22
N ASN A 577 -0.25 -10.57 17.15
CA ASN A 577 0.25 -10.63 18.52
C ASN A 577 -0.66 -11.48 19.41
N THR A 578 -0.12 -11.97 20.55
CA THR A 578 -0.96 -12.52 21.63
C THR A 578 -1.72 -11.39 22.32
N VAL A 579 -2.76 -11.72 23.07
CA VAL A 579 -3.57 -10.75 23.83
C VAL A 579 -2.68 -9.92 24.74
N GLU A 580 -1.76 -10.58 25.46
CA GLU A 580 -0.88 -9.95 26.46
C GLU A 580 0.11 -8.96 25.81
N ILE A 581 0.66 -9.29 24.65
CA ILE A 581 1.53 -8.38 23.89
C ILE A 581 0.74 -7.20 23.35
N SER A 582 -0.46 -7.46 22.83
CA SER A 582 -1.33 -6.43 22.27
C SER A 582 -1.79 -5.43 23.34
N GLU A 583 -2.19 -5.91 24.52
CA GLU A 583 -2.57 -5.08 25.68
C GLU A 583 -1.39 -4.24 26.17
N PHE A 584 -0.21 -4.85 26.32
CA PHE A 584 1.00 -4.14 26.71
C PHE A 584 1.35 -3.03 25.72
N ALA A 585 1.35 -3.34 24.42
CA ALA A 585 1.65 -2.36 23.39
C ALA A 585 0.62 -1.22 23.34
N THR A 586 -0.67 -1.54 23.45
CA THR A 586 -1.74 -0.54 23.49
C THR A 586 -1.64 0.35 24.73
N GLY A 587 -1.25 -0.22 25.87
CA GLY A 587 -0.95 0.52 27.09
C GLY A 587 0.10 1.63 26.86
N ILE A 588 1.15 1.34 26.09
CA ILE A 588 2.17 2.33 25.73
C ILE A 588 1.55 3.50 24.95
N LEU A 589 0.68 3.23 23.97
CA LEU A 589 0.04 4.28 23.17
C LEU A 589 -0.84 5.21 23.97
N HIS A 590 -1.47 4.72 25.03
CA HIS A 590 -2.34 5.54 25.87
C HIS A 590 -1.59 6.62 26.68
N HIS A 591 -0.25 6.58 26.74
CA HIS A 591 0.55 7.67 27.28
C HIS A 591 0.68 8.87 26.33
N GLY A 592 0.40 8.68 25.02
CA GLY A 592 0.39 9.78 24.05
C GLY A 592 -0.75 10.77 24.26
N SER A 593 -0.63 11.95 23.66
CA SER A 593 -1.69 12.99 23.67
C SER A 593 -2.81 12.74 22.66
N PHE A 594 -2.60 11.81 21.72
CA PHE A 594 -3.55 11.43 20.68
C PHE A 594 -4.50 10.30 21.14
N GLU A 595 -5.62 10.16 20.46
CA GLU A 595 -6.55 9.04 20.68
C GLU A 595 -6.18 7.87 19.75
N PRO A 596 -5.72 6.72 20.28
CA PRO A 596 -5.38 5.57 19.46
C PRO A 596 -6.65 4.92 18.88
N TYR A 597 -6.54 4.36 17.68
CA TYR A 597 -7.59 3.54 17.09
C TYR A 597 -7.77 2.25 17.92
N PRO A 598 -9.02 1.76 18.06
CA PRO A 598 -9.30 0.56 18.84
C PRO A 598 -8.62 -0.67 18.24
N VAL A 599 -7.93 -1.44 19.09
CA VAL A 599 -7.29 -2.71 18.71
C VAL A 599 -8.08 -3.85 19.34
N GLU A 600 -8.56 -4.79 18.53
CA GLU A 600 -9.27 -6.00 18.96
C GLU A 600 -8.37 -7.21 18.71
N PRO A 601 -7.58 -7.67 19.70
CA PRO A 601 -6.75 -8.86 19.48
C PRO A 601 -7.64 -10.10 19.35
N ILE A 602 -7.26 -11.01 18.44
CA ILE A 602 -7.88 -12.35 18.45
C ILE A 602 -7.51 -13.05 19.76
N ILE A 603 -8.40 -13.94 20.24
CA ILE A 603 -8.21 -14.67 21.49
C ILE A 603 -7.10 -15.72 21.33
N ARG A 604 -5.86 -15.25 21.26
CA ARG A 604 -4.63 -16.06 21.28
C ARG A 604 -3.81 -15.66 22.50
N HIS A 605 -3.91 -16.45 23.56
CA HIS A 605 -3.17 -16.21 24.79
C HIS A 605 -1.73 -16.70 24.67
N GLY A 606 -0.80 -15.91 25.22
CA GLY A 606 0.62 -16.21 25.32
C GLY A 606 1.12 -16.07 26.74
N LYS A 607 2.40 -15.79 26.88
CA LYS A 607 2.99 -15.44 28.17
C LYS A 607 2.82 -13.95 28.43
N GLU A 608 2.67 -13.60 29.71
CA GLU A 608 2.75 -12.22 30.18
C GLU A 608 4.05 -11.56 29.72
N VAL A 609 4.00 -10.28 29.39
CA VAL A 609 5.19 -9.51 29.03
C VAL A 609 6.08 -9.32 30.24
N GLU A 610 7.29 -9.86 30.20
CA GLU A 610 8.24 -9.76 31.30
C GLU A 610 9.00 -8.44 31.23
N VAL A 611 8.83 -7.59 32.26
CA VAL A 611 9.61 -6.35 32.45
C VAL A 611 10.54 -6.55 33.64
N ARG A 612 11.87 -6.53 33.41
CA ARG A 612 12.82 -6.90 34.46
C ARG A 612 14.00 -5.95 34.56
N GLN A 613 14.25 -5.48 35.78
CA GLN A 613 15.43 -4.69 36.09
C GLN A 613 16.64 -5.59 36.39
N LEU A 614 17.81 -5.17 35.92
CA LEU A 614 19.08 -5.84 36.13
C LEU A 614 20.11 -4.84 36.67
N PRO A 615 20.82 -5.20 37.78
CA PRO A 615 21.63 -4.23 38.52
C PRO A 615 22.86 -3.73 37.74
N THR A 616 23.40 -4.54 36.86
CA THR A 616 24.65 -4.20 36.16
C THR A 616 24.57 -4.41 34.64
N LYS A 617 25.34 -3.64 33.89
CA LYS A 617 25.44 -3.79 32.43
C LYS A 617 25.87 -5.21 32.01
N ARG A 618 26.74 -5.86 32.81
CA ARG A 618 27.17 -7.23 32.55
C ARG A 618 26.02 -8.22 32.66
N GLU A 619 25.25 -8.12 33.77
CA GLU A 619 24.07 -8.97 33.98
C GLU A 619 23.01 -8.77 32.90
N LEU A 620 22.83 -7.53 32.40
CA LEU A 620 21.92 -7.23 31.31
C LEU A 620 22.31 -8.03 30.02
N TYR A 621 23.59 -8.06 29.64
CA TYR A 621 24.03 -8.83 28.49
C TYR A 621 23.95 -10.33 28.73
N GLU A 622 24.34 -10.81 29.93
CA GLU A 622 24.28 -12.23 30.30
C GLU A 622 22.82 -12.74 30.30
N GLU A 623 21.89 -11.95 30.86
CA GLU A 623 20.46 -12.29 30.83
C GLU A 623 19.88 -12.26 29.44
N THR A 624 20.19 -11.24 28.62
CA THR A 624 19.80 -11.19 27.21
C THR A 624 20.25 -12.45 26.46
N ALA A 625 21.51 -12.82 26.60
CA ALA A 625 22.05 -14.04 25.97
C ALA A 625 21.36 -15.31 26.49
N ARG A 626 21.07 -15.39 27.80
CA ARG A 626 20.36 -16.51 28.43
C ARG A 626 18.93 -16.62 27.85
N ARG A 627 18.23 -15.51 27.73
CA ARG A 627 16.86 -15.44 27.21
C ARG A 627 16.80 -15.90 25.76
N CYS A 628 17.66 -15.38 24.91
CA CYS A 628 17.74 -15.78 23.49
C CYS A 628 17.99 -17.27 23.34
N ARG A 629 18.93 -17.85 24.11
CA ARG A 629 19.14 -19.31 24.09
C ARG A 629 17.93 -20.11 24.55
N ALA A 630 17.17 -19.60 25.53
CA ALA A 630 15.94 -20.23 26.00
C ALA A 630 14.87 -20.24 24.92
N TRP A 631 14.70 -19.15 24.20
CA TRP A 631 13.77 -19.02 23.09
C TRP A 631 14.13 -19.94 21.92
N GLN A 632 15.39 -20.00 21.54
CA GLN A 632 15.86 -20.95 20.50
C GLN A 632 15.59 -22.43 20.87
N LYS A 633 15.77 -22.79 22.16
CA LYS A 633 15.42 -24.13 22.65
C LYS A 633 13.92 -24.43 22.61
N GLN A 634 13.07 -23.41 22.68
CA GLN A 634 11.61 -23.54 22.50
C GLN A 634 11.20 -23.60 21.02
N GLY A 635 12.15 -23.46 20.09
CA GLY A 635 11.94 -23.49 18.66
C GLY A 635 11.47 -22.14 18.09
N LEU A 636 11.73 -21.03 18.79
CA LEU A 636 11.55 -19.68 18.25
C LEU A 636 12.83 -19.37 17.43
N ASN A 637 12.64 -19.22 16.11
CA ASN A 637 13.76 -19.17 15.19
C ASN A 637 14.20 -17.74 14.89
N THR A 638 13.24 -16.80 14.81
CA THR A 638 13.51 -15.39 14.54
C THR A 638 13.43 -14.59 15.83
N ILE A 639 14.56 -14.05 16.28
CA ILE A 639 14.64 -13.30 17.53
C ILE A 639 15.22 -11.93 17.28
N ALA A 640 14.49 -10.86 17.65
CA ALA A 640 15.01 -9.50 17.59
C ALA A 640 15.37 -8.95 18.97
N ILE A 641 16.55 -8.35 19.06
CA ILE A 641 16.94 -7.48 20.16
C ILE A 641 16.84 -6.06 19.65
N VAL A 642 15.84 -5.32 20.12
CA VAL A 642 15.51 -4.01 19.61
C VAL A 642 16.15 -2.92 20.49
N CYS A 643 16.94 -2.07 19.83
CA CYS A 643 17.61 -0.92 20.44
C CYS A 643 17.02 0.38 19.92
N ARG A 644 17.24 1.49 20.63
CA ARG A 644 16.71 2.81 20.23
C ARG A 644 17.37 3.33 18.95
N THR A 645 18.71 3.29 18.88
CA THR A 645 19.49 3.89 17.79
C THR A 645 20.39 2.88 17.10
N PRO A 646 20.83 3.16 15.86
CA PRO A 646 21.79 2.32 15.14
C PRO A 646 23.10 2.11 15.91
N GLU A 647 23.65 3.16 16.52
CA GLU A 647 24.91 3.12 17.26
C GLU A 647 24.78 2.20 18.49
N LYS A 648 23.62 2.27 19.20
CA LYS A 648 23.33 1.37 20.34
C LYS A 648 23.21 -0.06 19.85
N ALA A 649 22.53 -0.30 18.74
CA ALA A 649 22.37 -1.63 18.16
C ALA A 649 23.72 -2.24 17.77
N GLU A 650 24.59 -1.51 17.10
CA GLU A 650 25.94 -1.96 16.75
C GLU A 650 26.78 -2.30 18.01
N LEU A 651 26.73 -1.42 19.01
CA LEU A 651 27.41 -1.67 20.28
C LEU A 651 26.89 -2.94 20.95
N VAL A 652 25.58 -3.13 21.02
CA VAL A 652 24.93 -4.28 21.63
C VAL A 652 25.28 -5.56 20.84
N ALA A 653 25.21 -5.53 19.51
CA ALA A 653 25.56 -6.65 18.66
C ALA A 653 27.00 -7.10 18.87
N ARG A 654 27.95 -6.15 18.93
CA ARG A 654 29.37 -6.43 19.18
C ARG A 654 29.63 -7.07 20.56
N GLN A 655 28.90 -6.64 21.59
CA GLN A 655 29.04 -7.20 22.93
C GLN A 655 28.38 -8.57 23.07
N LEU A 656 27.17 -8.73 22.53
CA LEU A 656 26.45 -10.00 22.53
C LEU A 656 27.11 -11.06 21.65
N GLY A 657 27.73 -10.68 20.55
CA GLY A 657 28.49 -11.57 19.67
C GLY A 657 29.64 -12.32 20.35
N ARG A 658 30.09 -11.83 21.54
CA ARG A 658 31.06 -12.54 22.39
C ARG A 658 30.41 -13.64 23.25
N LEU A 659 29.10 -13.60 23.42
CA LEU A 659 28.34 -14.51 24.27
C LEU A 659 27.50 -15.51 23.47
N ILE A 660 26.91 -15.07 22.38
CA ILE A 660 26.01 -15.86 21.51
C ILE A 660 26.25 -15.50 20.05
N PRO A 661 25.98 -16.40 19.10
CA PRO A 661 25.95 -16.06 17.68
C PRO A 661 24.86 -15.02 17.39
N VAL A 662 25.23 -13.93 16.74
CA VAL A 662 24.33 -12.87 16.29
C VAL A 662 24.47 -12.77 14.77
N CYS A 663 23.35 -12.59 14.06
CA CYS A 663 23.34 -12.38 12.62
C CYS A 663 24.02 -11.05 12.24
N GLU A 664 24.37 -10.88 10.97
CA GLU A 664 24.91 -9.61 10.44
C GLU A 664 23.97 -8.47 10.78
N SER A 665 24.50 -7.41 11.37
CA SER A 665 23.72 -6.28 11.87
C SER A 665 23.83 -5.04 10.99
N ASP A 666 24.62 -5.10 9.90
CA ASP A 666 24.74 -4.01 8.94
C ASP A 666 23.42 -3.92 8.12
N PRO A 667 22.67 -2.83 8.20
CA PRO A 667 21.37 -2.71 7.52
C PRO A 667 21.44 -2.88 6.00
N ASP A 668 22.57 -2.50 5.39
CA ASP A 668 22.78 -2.59 3.94
C ASP A 668 23.11 -4.02 3.47
N LYS A 669 23.48 -4.89 4.40
CA LYS A 669 23.86 -6.28 4.14
C LYS A 669 22.97 -7.30 4.84
N ALA A 670 22.17 -6.84 5.81
CA ALA A 670 21.32 -7.72 6.60
C ALA A 670 20.21 -8.30 5.73
N VAL A 671 20.21 -9.62 5.60
CA VAL A 671 19.08 -10.38 5.04
C VAL A 671 18.26 -10.88 6.22
N PHE A 672 16.93 -10.68 6.17
CA PHE A 672 16.04 -11.27 7.15
C PHE A 672 16.19 -12.79 7.14
N SER A 673 16.65 -13.36 8.24
CA SER A 673 16.99 -14.78 8.34
C SER A 673 16.72 -15.33 9.73
N ASP A 674 16.61 -16.64 9.84
CA ASP A 674 16.57 -17.33 11.13
C ASP A 674 17.81 -16.99 11.95
N GLY A 675 17.61 -16.69 13.22
CA GLY A 675 18.70 -16.37 14.15
C GLY A 675 18.38 -15.21 15.10
N ILE A 676 19.42 -14.67 15.72
CA ILE A 676 19.35 -13.55 16.66
C ILE A 676 19.84 -12.31 15.93
N MET A 677 18.95 -11.36 15.72
CA MET A 677 19.22 -10.06 15.10
C MET A 677 19.23 -8.96 16.16
N VAL A 678 20.18 -8.03 16.07
CA VAL A 678 20.20 -6.82 16.89
C VAL A 678 19.93 -5.63 15.98
N LEU A 679 18.81 -4.98 16.17
CA LEU A 679 18.30 -3.97 15.23
C LEU A 679 17.90 -2.70 15.96
N PRO A 680 18.13 -1.52 15.38
CA PRO A 680 17.44 -0.32 15.82
C PRO A 680 15.95 -0.42 15.48
N VAL A 681 15.11 0.17 16.33
CA VAL A 681 13.64 0.07 16.17
C VAL A 681 13.14 0.50 14.79
N VAL A 682 13.76 1.49 14.17
CA VAL A 682 13.38 1.99 12.84
C VAL A 682 13.48 0.91 11.75
N TYR A 683 14.43 -0.02 11.85
CA TYR A 683 14.59 -1.11 10.90
C TYR A 683 13.73 -2.34 11.20
N THR A 684 13.04 -2.37 12.34
CA THR A 684 12.12 -3.46 12.66
C THR A 684 10.75 -3.27 12.00
N LYS A 685 10.48 -2.11 11.44
CA LYS A 685 9.20 -1.80 10.80
C LYS A 685 8.97 -2.68 9.58
N GLY A 686 7.75 -3.23 9.47
CA GLY A 686 7.39 -4.20 8.41
C GLY A 686 7.85 -5.63 8.69
N LEU A 687 8.78 -5.85 9.64
CA LEU A 687 9.28 -7.18 10.01
C LEU A 687 8.49 -7.79 11.17
N GLU A 688 8.58 -9.12 11.30
CA GLU A 688 7.94 -9.91 12.35
C GLU A 688 8.93 -10.91 12.91
N PHE A 689 8.93 -11.09 14.24
CA PHE A 689 9.85 -11.97 14.92
C PHE A 689 9.10 -12.88 15.90
N ASP A 690 9.51 -14.15 16.00
CA ASP A 690 8.93 -15.07 16.98
C ASP A 690 9.03 -14.50 18.40
N ALA A 691 10.16 -13.87 18.72
CA ALA A 691 10.37 -13.22 20.00
C ALA A 691 11.10 -11.88 19.87
N VAL A 692 10.72 -10.92 20.70
CA VAL A 692 11.36 -9.60 20.75
C VAL A 692 11.84 -9.31 22.17
N LEU A 693 13.06 -8.79 22.27
CA LEU A 693 13.62 -8.24 23.49
C LEU A 693 13.90 -6.75 23.30
N ILE A 694 13.18 -5.89 24.03
CA ILE A 694 13.44 -4.45 24.07
C ILE A 694 14.59 -4.22 25.06
N PHE A 695 15.72 -3.72 24.54
CA PHE A 695 16.97 -3.65 25.28
C PHE A 695 17.19 -2.26 25.87
N ASP A 696 17.20 -2.20 27.20
CA ASP A 696 17.54 -1.02 28.03
C ASP A 696 16.78 0.26 27.62
N PRO A 697 15.41 0.23 27.61
CA PRO A 697 14.62 1.40 27.27
C PRO A 697 14.55 2.35 28.47
N ASP A 698 15.51 3.26 28.57
CA ASP A 698 15.56 4.25 29.63
C ASP A 698 14.75 5.52 29.31
N LYS A 699 14.54 6.36 30.32
CA LYS A 699 13.75 7.59 30.21
C LYS A 699 14.38 8.68 29.35
N GLU A 700 15.70 8.63 29.11
CA GLU A 700 16.40 9.60 28.25
C GLU A 700 16.24 9.22 26.77
N GLU A 701 16.29 7.92 26.47
CA GLU A 701 16.11 7.39 25.12
C GLU A 701 14.64 7.36 24.69
N TYR A 702 13.73 7.15 25.64
CA TYR A 702 12.28 7.12 25.39
C TYR A 702 11.55 8.04 26.39
N PRO A 703 11.65 9.38 26.21
CA PRO A 703 10.84 10.31 26.99
C PRO A 703 9.34 10.09 26.74
N VAL A 704 8.50 10.57 27.66
CA VAL A 704 7.04 10.45 27.55
C VAL A 704 6.54 11.53 26.61
N ASP A 705 6.44 11.20 25.34
CA ASP A 705 5.84 12.00 24.28
C ASP A 705 5.21 11.12 23.20
N ASP A 706 4.46 11.73 22.29
CA ASP A 706 3.70 11.04 21.25
C ASP A 706 4.59 10.21 20.30
N GLY A 707 5.74 10.75 19.95
CA GLY A 707 6.64 10.10 19.04
C GLY A 707 7.28 8.86 19.63
N HIS A 708 7.81 8.96 20.86
CA HIS A 708 8.44 7.84 21.54
C HIS A 708 7.42 6.77 21.97
N ALA A 709 6.16 7.16 22.28
CA ALA A 709 5.08 6.21 22.49
C ALA A 709 4.81 5.37 21.24
N LYS A 710 4.69 5.99 20.06
CA LYS A 710 4.53 5.29 18.78
C LYS A 710 5.74 4.41 18.45
N LEU A 711 6.95 4.89 18.70
CA LEU A 711 8.18 4.15 18.44
C LEU A 711 8.28 2.87 19.29
N LEU A 712 7.98 2.98 20.57
CA LEU A 712 8.00 1.84 21.49
C LEU A 712 6.86 0.86 21.20
N TYR A 713 5.69 1.37 20.81
CA TYR A 713 4.58 0.57 20.28
C TYR A 713 4.99 -0.26 19.06
N VAL A 714 5.70 0.35 18.10
CA VAL A 714 6.23 -0.40 16.95
C VAL A 714 7.16 -1.50 17.40
N ALA A 715 8.10 -1.23 18.31
CA ALA A 715 9.01 -2.24 18.85
C ALA A 715 8.26 -3.42 19.49
N ALA A 716 7.26 -3.14 20.34
CA ALA A 716 6.48 -4.15 21.04
C ALA A 716 5.63 -5.01 20.09
N THR A 717 5.01 -4.39 19.06
CA THR A 717 4.14 -5.08 18.12
C THR A 717 4.89 -5.93 17.08
N ARG A 718 6.22 -5.95 17.11
CA ARG A 718 7.03 -6.86 16.27
C ARG A 718 7.06 -8.29 16.78
N ALA A 719 6.70 -8.52 18.03
CA ALA A 719 6.72 -9.84 18.66
C ALA A 719 5.47 -10.66 18.31
N LEU A 720 5.67 -11.88 17.79
CA LEU A 720 4.58 -12.82 17.50
C LEU A 720 4.15 -13.60 18.71
N HIS A 721 5.11 -14.12 19.51
CA HIS A 721 4.85 -15.08 20.57
C HIS A 721 5.35 -14.65 21.94
N GLU A 722 6.52 -14.03 22.01
CA GLU A 722 7.13 -13.62 23.28
C GLU A 722 7.71 -12.21 23.20
N LEU A 723 7.43 -11.40 24.22
CA LEU A 723 7.98 -10.06 24.41
C LEU A 723 8.62 -9.96 25.78
N CYS A 724 9.82 -9.40 25.84
CA CYS A 724 10.55 -9.16 27.07
C CYS A 724 11.21 -7.78 27.06
N VAL A 725 11.15 -7.07 28.18
CA VAL A 725 11.82 -5.79 28.39
C VAL A 725 12.88 -5.97 29.47
N LEU A 726 14.14 -5.76 29.14
CA LEU A 726 15.22 -5.79 30.09
C LEU A 726 15.86 -4.42 30.20
N TYR A 727 15.99 -3.90 31.42
CA TYR A 727 16.53 -2.56 31.66
C TYR A 727 17.45 -2.54 32.89
N ARG A 728 18.25 -1.48 32.98
CA ARG A 728 19.27 -1.35 34.02
C ARG A 728 18.95 -0.25 35.02
N GLU A 729 18.80 0.95 34.58
CA GLU A 729 18.62 2.14 35.41
C GLU A 729 17.12 2.53 35.52
N ASP A 730 16.80 3.74 35.14
CA ASP A 730 15.44 4.23 35.18
C ASP A 730 14.66 3.81 33.92
N LEU A 731 13.67 2.96 34.07
CA LEU A 731 12.77 2.58 32.97
C LEU A 731 11.99 3.79 32.49
N THR A 732 11.71 3.84 31.17
CA THR A 732 10.86 4.87 30.59
C THR A 732 9.49 4.94 31.25
N GLY A 733 8.96 6.17 31.44
CA GLY A 733 7.62 6.41 31.97
C GLY A 733 6.50 5.80 31.11
N LEU A 734 6.75 5.58 29.80
CA LEU A 734 5.81 4.91 28.89
C LEU A 734 5.49 3.46 29.28
N ILE A 735 6.31 2.84 30.15
CA ILE A 735 6.10 1.48 30.68
C ILE A 735 5.93 1.51 32.19
N ALA A 736 6.68 2.37 32.90
CA ALA A 736 6.76 2.36 34.37
C ALA A 736 5.60 3.10 35.04
N GLU A 737 5.03 4.11 34.38
CA GLU A 737 4.00 4.95 34.97
C GLU A 737 2.60 4.37 34.75
N PRO A 738 1.69 4.41 35.74
CA PRO A 738 0.31 4.07 35.50
C PRO A 738 -0.34 5.11 34.59
N LEU A 739 -1.30 4.66 33.77
CA LEU A 739 -2.08 5.57 32.96
C LEU A 739 -2.77 6.66 33.76
N PRO A 740 -2.87 7.91 33.29
CA PRO A 740 -3.65 8.94 33.95
C PRO A 740 -5.08 8.46 34.24
N GLU A 741 -5.58 8.73 35.46
CA GLU A 741 -6.89 8.20 35.93
C GLU A 741 -8.06 8.51 34.98
N GLU A 742 -8.03 9.63 34.28
CA GLU A 742 -9.06 10.00 33.30
C GLU A 742 -9.04 9.07 32.07
N LYS A 743 -7.84 8.74 31.57
CA LYS A 743 -7.67 7.82 30.44
C LYS A 743 -7.96 6.37 30.83
N GLN A 744 -7.63 5.98 32.06
CA GLN A 744 -7.94 4.65 32.55
C GLN A 744 -9.45 4.42 32.66
N LYS A 745 -10.20 5.41 33.16
CA LYS A 745 -11.67 5.36 33.23
C LYS A 745 -12.31 5.34 31.83
N GLU A 746 -11.72 5.98 30.88
CA GLU A 746 -12.20 6.00 29.49
C GLU A 746 -11.91 4.68 28.78
N THR A 747 -10.72 4.10 28.97
CA THR A 747 -10.33 2.78 28.48
C THR A 747 -11.24 1.69 29.05
N ASP A 748 -11.48 1.72 30.36
CA ASP A 748 -12.40 0.79 31.04
C ASP A 748 -13.85 0.94 30.52
N ARG A 749 -14.30 2.15 30.24
CA ARG A 749 -15.62 2.43 29.68
C ARG A 749 -15.76 1.92 28.26
N LYS A 750 -14.74 2.10 27.42
CA LYS A 750 -14.71 1.58 26.03
C LYS A 750 -14.61 0.06 26.02
N ALA A 751 -13.80 -0.54 26.88
CA ALA A 751 -13.74 -1.99 27.05
C ALA A 751 -15.08 -2.58 27.49
N GLN A 752 -15.80 -1.92 28.40
CA GLN A 752 -17.15 -2.34 28.82
C GLN A 752 -18.20 -2.18 27.69
N GLN A 753 -18.07 -1.21 26.81
CA GLN A 753 -18.95 -1.04 25.65
C GLN A 753 -18.66 -2.09 24.56
N LEU A 754 -17.39 -2.45 24.34
CA LEU A 754 -16.95 -3.46 23.37
C LEU A 754 -17.34 -4.89 23.80
N LEU A 755 -17.31 -5.18 25.11
CA LEU A 755 -17.70 -6.49 25.64
C LEU A 755 -19.20 -6.80 25.52
N GLY A 756 -20.04 -5.80 25.18
CA GLY A 756 -21.48 -5.94 24.95
C GLY A 756 -22.24 -6.52 26.16
N GLU A 757 -23.58 -6.56 26.08
CA GLU A 757 -24.44 -7.11 27.17
C GLU A 757 -24.15 -8.58 27.51
N GLN A 758 -23.57 -9.37 26.62
CA GLN A 758 -23.21 -10.77 26.87
C GLN A 758 -21.97 -10.93 27.76
N GLY A 759 -20.97 -10.06 27.62
CA GLY A 759 -19.80 -10.05 28.51
C GLY A 759 -20.18 -9.64 29.92
N THR A 760 -21.03 -8.62 30.07
CA THR A 760 -21.56 -8.16 31.37
C THR A 760 -22.38 -9.24 32.07
N LYS A 761 -23.09 -10.09 31.30
CA LYS A 761 -23.86 -11.21 31.84
C LYS A 761 -22.94 -12.32 32.39
N ARG A 762 -21.86 -12.66 31.69
CA ARG A 762 -20.84 -13.63 32.12
C ARG A 762 -20.09 -13.14 33.35
N ILE A 763 -19.74 -11.84 33.44
CA ILE A 763 -19.08 -11.26 34.62
C ILE A 763 -20.04 -11.25 35.84
N ARG A 764 -21.32 -10.94 35.65
CA ARG A 764 -22.33 -11.03 36.73
C ARG A 764 -22.60 -12.48 37.17
N GLU A 765 -22.59 -13.43 36.26
CA GLU A 765 -22.73 -14.87 36.57
C GLU A 765 -21.48 -15.42 37.31
N ALA A 766 -20.27 -15.01 36.93
CA ALA A 766 -19.04 -15.35 37.62
C ALA A 766 -18.96 -14.71 39.02
N GLN A 767 -19.42 -13.47 39.21
CA GLN A 767 -19.51 -12.81 40.48
C GLN A 767 -20.59 -13.40 41.41
N SER A 768 -21.70 -13.88 40.83
CA SER A 768 -22.76 -14.57 41.57
C SER A 768 -22.41 -16.00 41.96
N SER A 769 -21.42 -16.62 41.29
CA SER A 769 -20.94 -17.97 41.60
C SER A 769 -19.76 -18.01 42.60
N GLY A 770 -19.35 -16.86 43.17
CA GLY A 770 -18.32 -16.78 44.18
C GLY A 770 -16.89 -17.04 43.71
N GLN A 771 -16.64 -17.05 42.39
CA GLN A 771 -15.29 -17.05 41.85
C GLN A 771 -14.73 -15.62 41.85
N LYS A 772 -13.72 -15.37 42.65
CA LYS A 772 -12.97 -14.11 42.62
C LYS A 772 -12.27 -13.99 41.27
N VAL A 773 -12.78 -13.11 40.40
CA VAL A 773 -12.01 -12.58 39.29
C VAL A 773 -11.01 -11.61 39.93
N SER A 774 -9.77 -12.01 40.09
CA SER A 774 -8.71 -11.15 40.53
C SER A 774 -8.24 -10.31 39.36
N TYR A 775 -8.70 -9.07 39.26
CA TYR A 775 -7.93 -8.04 38.60
C TYR A 775 -6.78 -7.68 39.53
N ASN A 776 -5.60 -8.19 39.30
CA ASN A 776 -4.40 -7.71 39.97
C ASN A 776 -3.90 -6.48 39.23
N GLN A 777 -3.61 -5.48 40.05
CA GLN A 777 -2.94 -4.20 39.81
C GLN A 777 -1.71 -4.28 38.92
#